data_4428364e13bd9085fdc253c9bf61653d
#
_entry.id   4428364e13bd9085fdc253c9bf61653d
#
_cell.length_a   1.000
_cell.length_b   1.000
_cell.length_c   1.000
_cell.angle_alpha   90.00
_cell.angle_beta   90.00
_cell.angle_gamma   90.00
#
_symmetry.space_group_name_H-M   'P 1'
#
loop_
_entity.id
_entity.type
_entity.pdbx_description
1 polymer ?
#
loop_
_entity_poly.entity_id
_entity_poly.type
_entity_poly.pdbx_seq_one_letter_code
_entity_poly.pdbx_strand_id
1 'polypeptide(L)'
;MMDIRFSLHPTLLRAFQRALAIVLVLGLLLSISPPRPTQAESDPAPPPDAARVIELITSLSGEEPFQTTRIYDRRGILLADIDDRGRRTIVGYNEIPDIVIQATIATEDRRFFQHQGIDYLAIVRALWQNTQSETIVSGGSTITQQLARILFLSPSERYEQSIQRKLKEVELAQFLETYYTKEEILAMYLNMVYYGNQAYGIAAAAEVYFNKSLSELTLAEAALLAGLPQAPAMYDPFRYPERALERQRTVISLMQEAGFLTSSEADALRAQPVLFHPYQRPRNRAPHFVNYIRDILIERFGTEGIHRGYQVHTSLDLRYQALAERIARAQVKRKGKKYRFSNAAVVIIQPQSGGILAMVGSIDFNDKKIAGQVNMTTVPRQPGSAIKPIVYAAAFERGWSPASIIWDLPVYYTLDGRRRYAPRNITGRFYGPLRLRMALANSLNVPAVKLLQAIGIPAVLETAEKLGIKAWRQPQDQYGLSLAVGGYEVPLLELTHAFATIANQGVYTPLYPITEIRDGAGRVVFQAKPRETQRQAISPLAAYQLTSILSDARARRMMFPRPSPLDTSQITAVKTGTTDGWRDNLTVGFTSYLAVGVWIGNTNNKPMRNAVGVYTAGPIWHDVMEAIWADESLYDALGYADGVLPQGFILPPDTVTIPVCDWLPGKFTPRCPRMVEEVYPASLPTSLPTGRDRGYCLPAGAAPSPPEAYFLPLPKDTRSAAAARNWVRKRFLRAVQHLNDCDTTPNKRPLVKQPKLLPPRQWVLSAEKMKTSVHLQASNQYGE
;
A
#
# COMPACT_ATOMS: atom_id res chain seq x y z
N MET A 1 88.56 -14.35 37.18
CA MET A 1 87.23 -13.70 37.08
C MET A 1 86.28 -14.73 36.59
N MET A 2 85.48 -15.28 37.51
CA MET A 2 84.49 -16.30 37.23
C MET A 2 83.15 -15.62 36.87
N ASP A 3 82.65 -15.77 35.61
CA ASP A 3 81.39 -15.30 35.14
C ASP A 3 80.32 -16.34 35.54
N ILE A 4 79.62 -16.10 36.63
CA ILE A 4 78.44 -16.91 37.04
C ILE A 4 77.23 -16.36 36.28
N ARG A 5 76.90 -16.96 35.11
CA ARG A 5 75.61 -16.75 34.46
C ARG A 5 74.51 -17.63 35.13
N PHE A 6 73.69 -16.99 35.93
CA PHE A 6 72.41 -17.61 36.40
C PHE A 6 71.42 -17.72 35.22
N SER A 7 71.40 -18.90 34.58
CA SER A 7 70.29 -19.19 33.64
C SER A 7 69.05 -19.71 34.45
N LEU A 8 68.14 -18.84 34.73
CA LEU A 8 66.82 -19.24 35.24
C LEU A 8 66.15 -20.10 34.19
N HIS A 9 65.65 -21.28 34.61
CA HIS A 9 64.92 -22.21 33.74
C HIS A 9 63.74 -21.49 33.08
N PRO A 10 63.46 -21.61 31.77
CA PRO A 10 62.44 -20.83 31.04
C PRO A 10 61.03 -20.92 31.64
N THR A 11 60.73 -22.02 32.35
CA THR A 11 59.45 -22.24 33.09
C THR A 11 59.35 -21.35 34.34
N LEU A 12 60.47 -21.15 35.09
CA LEU A 12 60.48 -20.27 36.28
C LEU A 12 60.40 -18.77 35.89
N LEU A 13 61.00 -18.38 34.77
CA LEU A 13 60.93 -17.03 34.27
C LEU A 13 59.51 -16.69 33.80
N ARG A 14 58.86 -17.65 33.15
CA ARG A 14 57.43 -17.49 32.75
C ARG A 14 56.49 -17.44 33.94
N ALA A 15 56.75 -18.27 34.98
CA ALA A 15 55.97 -18.26 36.22
C ALA A 15 56.15 -16.95 37.01
N PHE A 16 57.36 -16.42 37.06
CA PHE A 16 57.66 -15.12 37.70
C PHE A 16 57.04 -13.94 36.94
N GLN A 17 57.16 -13.91 35.60
CA GLN A 17 56.49 -12.90 34.79
C GLN A 17 54.96 -12.93 34.92
N ARG A 18 54.38 -14.12 35.00
CA ARG A 18 52.95 -14.30 35.24
C ARG A 18 52.52 -13.87 36.66
N ALA A 19 53.30 -14.19 37.68
CA ALA A 19 53.05 -13.74 39.04
C ALA A 19 53.20 -12.22 39.20
N LEU A 20 54.21 -11.62 38.58
CA LEU A 20 54.40 -10.15 38.56
C LEU A 20 53.26 -9.44 37.80
N ALA A 21 52.78 -9.99 36.70
CA ALA A 21 51.63 -9.49 35.97
C ALA A 21 50.35 -9.54 36.82
N ILE A 22 50.15 -10.63 37.59
CA ILE A 22 49.02 -10.79 38.53
C ILE A 22 49.08 -9.73 39.64
N VAL A 23 50.25 -9.53 40.25
CA VAL A 23 50.46 -8.54 41.33
C VAL A 23 50.29 -7.12 40.82
N LEU A 24 50.79 -6.79 39.59
CA LEU A 24 50.60 -5.47 38.97
C LEU A 24 49.11 -5.23 38.60
N VAL A 25 48.42 -6.22 38.08
CA VAL A 25 46.98 -6.12 37.78
C VAL A 25 46.15 -5.96 39.05
N LEU A 26 46.46 -6.73 40.11
CA LEU A 26 45.82 -6.60 41.42
C LEU A 26 46.09 -5.25 42.08
N GLY A 27 47.32 -4.73 41.98
CA GLY A 27 47.74 -3.43 42.50
C GLY A 27 47.05 -2.27 41.77
N LEU A 28 46.94 -2.34 40.44
CA LEU A 28 46.21 -1.37 39.63
C LEU A 28 44.72 -1.38 39.89
N LEU A 29 44.12 -2.57 40.10
CA LEU A 29 42.71 -2.75 40.34
C LEU A 29 42.30 -2.27 41.76
N LEU A 30 43.19 -2.34 42.76
CA LEU A 30 42.94 -1.83 44.11
C LEU A 30 43.05 -0.28 44.21
N SER A 31 43.72 0.37 43.26
CA SER A 31 43.92 1.82 43.21
C SER A 31 42.80 2.60 42.49
N ILE A 32 41.84 1.94 41.85
CA ILE A 32 40.82 2.56 41.01
C ILE A 32 39.41 2.47 41.65
N SER A 33 39.25 2.32 42.93
CA SER A 33 37.92 2.37 43.59
C SER A 33 37.50 3.82 43.83
N PRO A 34 36.55 4.37 43.08
CA PRO A 34 36.00 5.69 43.38
C PRO A 34 35.16 5.65 44.67
N PRO A 35 35.09 6.75 45.44
CA PRO A 35 34.22 6.84 46.61
C PRO A 35 32.74 6.75 46.15
N ARG A 36 31.96 5.97 46.89
CA ARG A 36 30.50 5.85 46.67
C ARG A 36 29.87 7.23 46.79
N PRO A 37 29.05 7.66 45.79
CA PRO A 37 28.03 8.67 46.06
C PRO A 37 27.01 8.03 47.01
N THR A 38 26.72 8.64 48.13
CA THR A 38 25.61 8.29 49.03
C THR A 38 24.31 8.52 48.27
N GLN A 39 23.76 7.46 47.68
CA GLN A 39 22.38 7.47 47.20
C GLN A 39 21.45 7.58 48.39
N ALA A 40 20.61 8.61 48.40
CA ALA A 40 19.43 8.65 49.23
C ALA A 40 18.58 7.40 48.89
N GLU A 41 18.07 6.68 49.86
CA GLU A 41 17.10 5.58 49.73
C GLU A 41 15.82 6.16 49.08
N SER A 42 15.82 6.24 47.75
CA SER A 42 14.59 6.31 46.97
C SER A 42 14.11 4.89 46.72
N ASP A 43 12.81 4.69 46.75
CA ASP A 43 12.21 3.42 46.28
C ASP A 43 12.86 2.95 45.00
N PRO A 44 13.17 1.66 44.85
CA PRO A 44 13.82 1.13 43.66
C PRO A 44 13.00 1.51 42.44
N ALA A 45 13.63 2.17 41.47
CA ALA A 45 12.98 2.53 40.24
C ALA A 45 12.41 1.27 39.57
N PRO A 46 11.21 1.31 38.96
CA PRO A 46 10.65 0.15 38.28
C PRO A 46 11.60 -0.34 37.18
N PRO A 47 11.65 -1.65 36.94
CA PRO A 47 12.46 -2.21 35.86
C PRO A 47 12.15 -1.55 34.51
N PRO A 48 13.15 -1.35 33.63
CA PRO A 48 12.97 -0.59 32.38
C PRO A 48 12.04 -1.33 31.42
N ASP A 49 11.08 -0.60 30.86
CA ASP A 49 10.31 -1.04 29.70
C ASP A 49 11.11 -0.88 28.38
N ALA A 50 10.56 -1.33 27.27
CA ALA A 50 11.21 -1.26 25.96
C ALA A 50 11.57 0.20 25.56
N ALA A 51 10.72 1.16 25.87
CA ALA A 51 10.97 2.57 25.56
C ALA A 51 12.17 3.13 26.34
N ARG A 52 12.26 2.80 27.63
CA ARG A 52 13.39 3.16 28.50
C ARG A 52 14.69 2.50 28.03
N VAL A 53 14.65 1.24 27.62
CA VAL A 53 15.84 0.53 27.05
C VAL A 53 16.35 1.20 25.78
N ILE A 54 15.44 1.60 24.87
CA ILE A 54 15.80 2.34 23.64
C ILE A 54 16.43 3.68 24.01
N GLU A 55 15.84 4.42 24.92
CA GLU A 55 16.36 5.70 25.40
C GLU A 55 17.76 5.57 26.01
N LEU A 56 17.98 4.58 26.87
CA LEU A 56 19.27 4.30 27.50
C LEU A 56 20.34 3.98 26.46
N ILE A 57 20.07 3.09 25.53
CA ILE A 57 21.01 2.73 24.46
C ILE A 57 21.31 3.95 23.60
N THR A 58 20.30 4.73 23.23
CA THR A 58 20.46 5.94 22.39
C THR A 58 21.31 7.01 23.09
N SER A 59 21.07 7.25 24.38
CA SER A 59 21.84 8.24 25.15
C SER A 59 23.31 7.85 25.30
N LEU A 60 23.61 6.55 25.40
CA LEU A 60 24.96 6.01 25.58
C LEU A 60 25.76 5.88 24.28
N SER A 61 25.11 5.43 23.21
CA SER A 61 25.78 5.19 21.92
C SER A 61 25.73 6.38 20.98
N GLY A 62 24.89 7.37 21.25
CA GLY A 62 24.64 8.53 20.36
C GLY A 62 23.71 8.20 19.17
N GLU A 63 23.30 6.96 19.00
CA GLU A 63 22.45 6.50 17.88
C GLU A 63 21.35 5.57 18.39
N GLU A 64 20.14 5.75 17.86
CA GLU A 64 19.05 4.82 18.13
C GLU A 64 19.37 3.43 17.54
N PRO A 65 19.25 2.35 18.34
CA PRO A 65 19.54 1.01 17.85
C PRO A 65 18.58 0.63 16.72
N PHE A 66 19.11 0.07 15.64
CA PHE A 66 18.26 -0.45 14.58
C PHE A 66 17.34 -1.54 15.12
N GLN A 67 16.12 -1.60 14.59
CA GLN A 67 15.13 -2.62 14.89
C GLN A 67 14.41 -3.05 13.61
N THR A 68 13.87 -4.26 13.61
CA THR A 68 13.11 -4.80 12.47
C THR A 68 11.77 -4.10 12.36
N THR A 69 11.53 -3.39 11.26
CA THR A 69 10.22 -2.84 10.94
C THR A 69 9.37 -3.92 10.27
N ARG A 70 8.12 -4.05 10.72
CA ARG A 70 7.16 -5.06 10.26
C ARG A 70 5.98 -4.42 9.58
N ILE A 71 5.61 -4.92 8.40
CA ILE A 71 4.48 -4.44 7.61
C ILE A 71 3.38 -5.50 7.66
N TYR A 72 2.19 -5.09 8.10
CA TYR A 72 1.03 -5.95 8.28
C TYR A 72 -0.09 -5.57 7.31
N ASP A 73 -0.90 -6.56 6.91
CA ASP A 73 -2.17 -6.31 6.26
C ASP A 73 -3.20 -5.72 7.25
N ARG A 74 -4.40 -5.35 6.76
CA ARG A 74 -5.46 -4.79 7.60
C ARG A 74 -5.96 -5.72 8.71
N ARG A 75 -5.69 -7.02 8.62
CA ARG A 75 -6.07 -8.06 9.59
C ARG A 75 -4.94 -8.44 10.53
N GLY A 76 -3.82 -7.72 10.50
CA GLY A 76 -2.66 -8.01 11.31
C GLY A 76 -1.79 -9.16 10.80
N ILE A 77 -2.01 -9.64 9.56
CA ILE A 77 -1.18 -10.69 8.97
C ILE A 77 0.11 -10.06 8.44
N LEU A 78 1.26 -10.58 8.85
CA LEU A 78 2.56 -10.10 8.43
C LEU A 78 2.76 -10.25 6.91
N LEU A 79 3.06 -9.15 6.23
CA LEU A 79 3.36 -9.08 4.80
C LEU A 79 4.86 -9.18 4.53
N ALA A 80 5.66 -8.43 5.29
CA ALA A 80 7.11 -8.38 5.15
C ALA A 80 7.78 -7.79 6.38
N ASP A 81 9.07 -8.16 6.54
CA ASP A 81 10.02 -7.52 7.43
C ASP A 81 10.98 -6.63 6.64
N ILE A 82 11.39 -5.50 7.23
CA ILE A 82 12.55 -4.71 6.80
C ILE A 82 13.69 -5.06 7.75
N ASP A 83 14.52 -6.03 7.36
CA ASP A 83 15.57 -6.65 8.16
C ASP A 83 16.93 -6.74 7.44
N ASP A 84 17.18 -5.86 6.47
CA ASP A 84 18.41 -5.83 5.68
C ASP A 84 19.69 -5.52 6.49
N ARG A 85 19.54 -4.96 7.72
CA ARG A 85 20.62 -4.77 8.71
C ARG A 85 20.76 -5.92 9.71
N GLY A 86 19.89 -6.91 9.63
CA GLY A 86 19.69 -7.96 10.63
C GLY A 86 18.38 -7.77 11.39
N ARG A 87 18.09 -8.71 12.27
CA ARG A 87 16.84 -8.72 13.05
C ARG A 87 17.11 -8.24 14.47
N ARG A 88 16.29 -7.33 14.95
CA ARG A 88 16.26 -6.90 16.34
C ARG A 88 14.86 -6.45 16.73
N THR A 89 14.40 -6.91 17.87
CA THR A 89 13.21 -6.40 18.58
C THR A 89 13.65 -6.07 19.98
N ILE A 90 13.53 -4.83 20.40
CA ILE A 90 13.89 -4.43 21.76
C ILE A 90 12.69 -4.70 22.68
N VAL A 91 12.96 -5.31 23.81
CA VAL A 91 12.00 -5.68 24.84
C VAL A 91 12.40 -5.08 26.19
N GLY A 92 11.43 -4.80 27.03
CA GLY A 92 11.66 -4.40 28.42
C GLY A 92 12.16 -5.54 29.29
N TYR A 93 12.72 -5.23 30.46
CA TYR A 93 13.24 -6.21 31.39
C TYR A 93 12.16 -7.22 31.81
N ASN A 94 10.96 -6.75 32.14
CA ASN A 94 9.83 -7.59 32.56
C ASN A 94 9.25 -8.49 31.44
N GLU A 95 9.59 -8.21 30.19
CA GLU A 95 9.21 -9.04 29.04
C GLU A 95 10.19 -10.21 28.83
N ILE A 96 11.36 -10.18 29.51
CA ILE A 96 12.37 -11.23 29.42
C ILE A 96 12.08 -12.28 30.49
N PRO A 97 11.79 -13.54 30.13
CA PRO A 97 11.51 -14.59 31.11
C PRO A 97 12.70 -14.86 32.04
N ASP A 98 12.43 -15.14 33.30
CA ASP A 98 13.46 -15.46 34.33
C ASP A 98 14.39 -16.60 33.90
N ILE A 99 13.87 -17.59 33.17
CA ILE A 99 14.67 -18.69 32.63
C ILE A 99 15.80 -18.23 31.69
N VAL A 100 15.55 -17.15 30.92
CA VAL A 100 16.56 -16.54 30.03
C VAL A 100 17.58 -15.75 30.85
N ILE A 101 17.12 -15.01 31.85
CA ILE A 101 17.98 -14.24 32.76
C ILE A 101 18.91 -15.18 33.51
N GLN A 102 18.39 -16.23 34.13
CA GLN A 102 19.15 -17.21 34.87
C GLN A 102 20.18 -17.95 34.01
N ALA A 103 19.79 -18.40 32.81
CA ALA A 103 20.69 -19.06 31.88
C ALA A 103 21.83 -18.12 31.42
N THR A 104 21.53 -16.86 31.14
CA THR A 104 22.52 -15.86 30.73
C THR A 104 23.50 -15.55 31.85
N ILE A 105 23.00 -15.30 33.08
CA ILE A 105 23.82 -15.02 34.25
C ILE A 105 24.72 -16.20 34.58
N ALA A 106 24.16 -17.42 34.63
CA ALA A 106 24.94 -18.61 34.90
C ALA A 106 26.11 -18.82 33.91
N THR A 107 25.88 -18.43 32.65
CA THR A 107 26.83 -18.65 31.55
C THR A 107 27.88 -17.57 31.45
N GLU A 108 27.47 -16.31 31.52
CA GLU A 108 28.34 -15.18 31.20
C GLU A 108 28.90 -14.48 32.44
N ASP A 109 28.13 -14.46 33.57
CA ASP A 109 28.52 -13.69 34.75
C ASP A 109 27.76 -14.15 36.01
N ARG A 110 28.18 -15.28 36.59
CA ARG A 110 27.49 -15.94 37.71
C ARG A 110 27.24 -15.05 38.90
N ARG A 111 28.03 -14.00 39.12
CA ARG A 111 27.93 -13.11 40.30
C ARG A 111 27.48 -11.72 39.87
N PHE A 112 26.79 -11.57 38.76
CA PHE A 112 26.38 -10.31 38.17
C PHE A 112 25.76 -9.33 39.15
N PHE A 113 24.85 -9.79 40.01
CA PHE A 113 24.21 -8.98 41.04
C PHE A 113 25.07 -8.66 42.26
N GLN A 114 26.31 -9.23 42.37
CA GLN A 114 27.17 -9.11 43.55
C GLN A 114 28.38 -8.21 43.37
N HIS A 115 28.76 -7.86 42.16
CA HIS A 115 29.89 -7.01 41.88
C HIS A 115 29.49 -5.70 41.19
N GLN A 116 30.42 -4.75 41.09
CA GLN A 116 30.25 -3.45 40.43
C GLN A 116 31.07 -3.36 39.13
N GLY A 117 30.62 -4.06 38.09
CA GLY A 117 31.22 -4.05 36.75
C GLY A 117 32.41 -4.99 36.57
N ILE A 118 33.10 -5.37 37.66
CA ILE A 118 34.29 -6.24 37.61
C ILE A 118 34.13 -7.35 38.65
N ASP A 119 34.24 -8.60 38.20
CA ASP A 119 34.33 -9.78 39.10
C ASP A 119 35.79 -10.18 39.27
N TYR A 120 36.43 -9.64 40.31
CA TYR A 120 37.84 -9.97 40.67
C TYR A 120 38.05 -11.45 40.95
N LEU A 121 37.09 -12.14 41.57
CA LEU A 121 37.18 -13.58 41.85
C LEU A 121 37.09 -14.42 40.57
N ALA A 122 36.26 -13.99 39.61
CA ALA A 122 36.19 -14.63 38.30
C ALA A 122 37.53 -14.45 37.52
N ILE A 123 38.15 -13.28 37.60
CA ILE A 123 39.47 -13.06 36.99
C ILE A 123 40.54 -13.98 37.58
N VAL A 124 40.60 -14.09 38.89
CA VAL A 124 41.58 -14.98 39.57
C VAL A 124 41.33 -16.44 39.20
N ARG A 125 40.06 -16.87 39.19
CA ARG A 125 39.66 -18.23 38.80
C ARG A 125 40.05 -18.50 37.32
N ALA A 126 39.74 -17.57 36.40
CA ALA A 126 40.09 -17.70 34.98
C ALA A 126 41.61 -17.79 34.78
N LEU A 127 42.40 -16.98 35.47
CA LEU A 127 43.86 -17.06 35.45
C LEU A 127 44.36 -18.39 35.93
N TRP A 128 43.82 -18.92 37.03
CA TRP A 128 44.16 -20.25 37.56
C TRP A 128 43.83 -21.37 36.56
N GLN A 129 42.61 -21.39 36.01
CA GLN A 129 42.19 -22.39 35.03
C GLN A 129 43.04 -22.33 33.72
N ASN A 130 43.36 -21.13 33.20
CA ASN A 130 44.15 -20.96 32.01
C ASN A 130 45.65 -21.28 32.24
N THR A 131 46.13 -21.30 33.50
CA THR A 131 47.50 -21.77 33.79
C THR A 131 47.62 -23.28 33.83
N GLN A 132 46.50 -24.01 34.07
CA GLN A 132 46.46 -25.48 34.10
C GLN A 132 46.18 -26.09 32.72
N SER A 133 45.67 -25.31 31.78
CA SER A 133 45.33 -25.73 30.41
C SER A 133 46.28 -25.07 29.41
N GLU A 134 46.67 -25.79 28.32
CA GLU A 134 47.47 -25.25 27.25
C GLU A 134 46.71 -24.26 26.37
N THR A 135 45.39 -24.10 26.61
CA THR A 135 44.49 -23.22 25.84
C THR A 135 43.70 -22.31 26.79
N ILE A 136 43.20 -21.16 26.31
CA ILE A 136 42.34 -20.28 27.10
C ILE A 136 40.97 -20.94 27.26
N VAL A 137 40.74 -21.49 28.44
CA VAL A 137 39.52 -22.28 28.78
C VAL A 137 38.42 -21.42 29.40
N SER A 138 38.77 -20.33 30.11
CA SER A 138 37.83 -19.48 30.83
C SER A 138 38.11 -18.01 30.62
N GLY A 139 37.06 -17.21 30.39
CA GLY A 139 37.06 -15.76 30.31
C GLY A 139 36.59 -15.11 31.62
N GLY A 140 37.25 -14.07 32.09
CA GLY A 140 36.85 -13.30 33.27
C GLY A 140 36.16 -11.98 32.95
N SER A 141 35.48 -11.85 31.83
CA SER A 141 34.74 -10.64 31.45
C SER A 141 33.31 -10.71 31.94
N THR A 142 32.85 -9.62 32.58
CA THR A 142 31.48 -9.51 33.08
C THR A 142 30.48 -9.11 31.97
N ILE A 143 29.18 -9.29 32.20
CA ILE A 143 28.09 -8.81 31.35
C ILE A 143 28.24 -7.29 31.10
N THR A 144 28.56 -6.51 32.15
CA THR A 144 28.74 -5.07 32.04
C THR A 144 29.93 -4.69 31.16
N GLN A 145 31.05 -5.42 31.23
CA GLN A 145 32.19 -5.21 30.32
C GLN A 145 31.87 -5.56 28.86
N GLN A 146 31.08 -6.63 28.65
CA GLN A 146 30.61 -6.98 27.30
C GLN A 146 29.66 -5.93 26.74
N LEU A 147 28.74 -5.40 27.54
CA LEU A 147 27.85 -4.31 27.16
C LEU A 147 28.66 -3.04 26.84
N ALA A 148 29.61 -2.66 27.68
CA ALA A 148 30.50 -1.51 27.44
C ALA A 148 31.22 -1.63 26.10
N ARG A 149 31.74 -2.80 25.76
CA ARG A 149 32.35 -3.08 24.45
C ARG A 149 31.38 -2.89 23.30
N ILE A 150 30.12 -3.35 23.45
CA ILE A 150 29.09 -3.24 22.42
C ILE A 150 28.65 -1.79 22.21
N LEU A 151 28.51 -0.99 23.27
CA LEU A 151 27.98 0.38 23.18
C LEU A 151 29.01 1.40 22.77
N PHE A 152 30.26 1.31 23.31
CA PHE A 152 31.22 2.42 23.22
C PHE A 152 32.41 2.16 22.30
N LEU A 153 32.70 0.90 21.92
CA LEU A 153 33.84 0.62 21.06
C LEU A 153 33.41 0.51 19.59
N SER A 154 34.20 1.09 18.72
CA SER A 154 34.01 0.95 17.27
C SER A 154 34.18 -0.51 16.81
N PRO A 155 33.61 -0.92 15.67
CA PRO A 155 33.74 -2.29 15.16
C PRO A 155 35.20 -2.79 15.06
N SER A 156 36.13 -1.92 14.72
CA SER A 156 37.57 -2.26 14.67
C SER A 156 38.17 -2.49 16.05
N GLU A 157 37.85 -1.62 17.02
CA GLU A 157 38.36 -1.74 18.39
C GLU A 157 37.80 -2.99 19.12
N ARG A 158 36.57 -3.41 18.82
CA ARG A 158 35.93 -4.58 19.49
C ARG A 158 36.74 -5.87 19.35
N TYR A 159 37.46 -6.04 18.23
CA TYR A 159 38.23 -7.27 17.91
C TYR A 159 39.72 -7.12 18.23
N GLU A 160 40.17 -5.95 18.66
CA GLU A 160 41.58 -5.74 19.04
C GLU A 160 41.90 -6.52 20.32
N GLN A 161 43.02 -7.26 20.29
CA GLN A 161 43.52 -8.01 21.46
C GLN A 161 44.59 -7.18 22.16
N SER A 162 44.21 -6.08 22.81
CA SER A 162 45.13 -5.20 23.55
C SER A 162 44.73 -5.02 25.01
N ILE A 163 45.74 -4.82 25.86
CA ILE A 163 45.53 -4.47 27.28
C ILE A 163 44.81 -3.13 27.38
N GLN A 164 45.14 -2.19 26.50
CA GLN A 164 44.53 -0.85 26.50
C GLN A 164 43.02 -0.94 26.26
N ARG A 165 42.56 -1.75 25.28
CA ARG A 165 41.14 -2.01 25.07
C ARG A 165 40.50 -2.58 26.34
N LYS A 166 41.16 -3.54 27.00
CA LYS A 166 40.60 -4.16 28.22
C LYS A 166 40.50 -3.19 29.39
N LEU A 167 41.45 -2.27 29.55
CA LEU A 167 41.36 -1.21 30.56
C LEU A 167 40.21 -0.24 30.26
N LYS A 168 40.04 0.13 28.99
CA LYS A 168 38.92 0.96 28.55
C LYS A 168 37.55 0.28 28.83
N GLU A 169 37.45 -1.03 28.59
CA GLU A 169 36.21 -1.81 28.94
C GLU A 169 35.95 -1.79 30.45
N VAL A 170 36.99 -1.88 31.28
CA VAL A 170 36.86 -1.85 32.75
C VAL A 170 36.36 -0.49 33.21
N GLU A 171 36.96 0.60 32.74
CA GLU A 171 36.53 1.99 33.08
C GLU A 171 35.08 2.25 32.67
N LEU A 172 34.73 1.88 31.45
CA LEU A 172 33.34 2.03 30.94
C LEU A 172 32.34 1.14 31.68
N ALA A 173 32.75 -0.06 32.11
CA ALA A 173 31.89 -0.93 32.92
C ALA A 173 31.63 -0.33 34.30
N GLN A 174 32.63 0.26 34.95
CA GLN A 174 32.44 0.96 36.22
C GLN A 174 31.55 2.19 36.06
N PHE A 175 31.70 2.95 34.96
CA PHE A 175 30.80 4.04 34.63
C PHE A 175 29.35 3.55 34.52
N LEU A 176 29.08 2.47 33.75
CA LEU A 176 27.73 1.92 33.63
C LEU A 176 27.15 1.54 35.00
N GLU A 177 27.87 0.86 35.86
CA GLU A 177 27.43 0.43 37.19
C GLU A 177 27.22 1.59 38.18
N THR A 178 27.81 2.74 37.91
CA THR A 178 27.64 3.94 38.74
C THR A 178 26.28 4.62 38.45
N TYR A 179 25.84 4.59 37.20
CA TYR A 179 24.68 5.37 36.75
C TYR A 179 23.44 4.55 36.43
N TYR A 180 23.55 3.22 36.27
CA TYR A 180 22.46 2.35 35.82
C TYR A 180 22.27 1.18 36.78
N THR A 181 21.01 0.73 36.93
CA THR A 181 20.69 -0.44 37.73
C THR A 181 21.13 -1.74 37.04
N LYS A 182 21.19 -2.83 37.80
CA LYS A 182 21.53 -4.16 37.24
C LYS A 182 20.51 -4.61 36.20
N GLU A 183 19.23 -4.30 36.42
CA GLU A 183 18.12 -4.58 35.51
C GLU A 183 18.25 -3.77 34.20
N GLU A 184 18.62 -2.50 34.27
CA GLU A 184 18.86 -1.68 33.08
C GLU A 184 20.06 -2.20 32.28
N ILE A 185 21.19 -2.54 32.94
CA ILE A 185 22.39 -3.09 32.32
C ILE A 185 22.07 -4.43 31.63
N LEU A 186 21.35 -5.33 32.33
CA LEU A 186 21.02 -6.65 31.79
C LEU A 186 20.03 -6.55 30.63
N ALA A 187 19.03 -5.67 30.73
CA ALA A 187 18.10 -5.42 29.65
C ALA A 187 18.81 -4.88 28.40
N MET A 188 19.71 -3.89 28.57
CA MET A 188 20.53 -3.38 27.44
C MET A 188 21.39 -4.50 26.83
N TYR A 189 22.06 -5.31 27.65
CA TYR A 189 22.90 -6.40 27.17
C TYR A 189 22.10 -7.44 26.35
N LEU A 190 21.00 -7.95 26.88
CA LEU A 190 20.17 -8.96 26.24
C LEU A 190 19.51 -8.45 24.94
N ASN A 191 19.30 -7.14 24.80
CA ASN A 191 18.80 -6.53 23.57
C ASN A 191 19.89 -6.21 22.53
N MET A 192 21.16 -6.11 22.95
CA MET A 192 22.25 -5.66 22.05
C MET A 192 23.18 -6.78 21.60
N VAL A 193 23.32 -7.87 22.38
CA VAL A 193 24.28 -8.95 22.10
C VAL A 193 23.88 -9.72 20.83
N TYR A 194 24.91 -10.17 20.08
CA TYR A 194 24.73 -10.89 18.82
C TYR A 194 24.69 -12.40 19.04
N TYR A 195 23.63 -13.04 18.57
CA TYR A 195 23.40 -14.49 18.73
C TYR A 195 23.73 -15.33 17.47
N GLY A 196 24.24 -14.73 16.41
CA GLY A 196 24.45 -15.40 15.11
C GLY A 196 23.25 -15.24 14.16
N ASN A 197 23.39 -15.71 12.92
CA ASN A 197 22.35 -15.70 11.90
C ASN A 197 21.59 -14.37 11.76
N GLN A 198 22.31 -13.25 11.89
CA GLN A 198 21.77 -11.89 11.87
C GLN A 198 20.79 -11.57 13.02
N ALA A 199 20.73 -12.38 14.06
CA ALA A 199 19.92 -12.15 15.25
C ALA A 199 20.70 -11.28 16.26
N TYR A 200 20.21 -10.08 16.52
CA TYR A 200 20.69 -9.15 17.53
C TYR A 200 19.64 -9.05 18.65
N GLY A 201 20.04 -9.32 19.87
CA GLY A 201 19.15 -9.40 21.02
C GLY A 201 18.40 -10.72 21.13
N ILE A 202 17.99 -11.01 22.35
CA ILE A 202 17.38 -12.29 22.74
C ILE A 202 16.03 -12.56 22.07
N ALA A 203 15.21 -11.50 21.86
CA ALA A 203 13.92 -11.64 21.19
C ALA A 203 14.10 -12.06 19.74
N ALA A 204 15.04 -11.44 19.01
CA ALA A 204 15.37 -11.85 17.65
C ALA A 204 15.97 -13.27 17.59
N ALA A 205 16.77 -13.66 18.60
CA ALA A 205 17.31 -15.02 18.68
C ALA A 205 16.20 -16.08 18.87
N ALA A 206 15.22 -15.83 19.72
CA ALA A 206 14.06 -16.70 19.90
C ALA A 206 13.27 -16.89 18.59
N GLU A 207 13.03 -15.79 17.87
CA GLU A 207 12.39 -15.84 16.53
C GLU A 207 13.24 -16.63 15.53
N VAL A 208 14.53 -16.32 15.42
CA VAL A 208 15.40 -16.89 14.36
C VAL A 208 15.61 -18.38 14.52
N TYR A 209 15.83 -18.86 15.75
CA TYR A 209 16.17 -20.26 15.98
C TYR A 209 14.97 -21.15 16.23
N PHE A 210 13.88 -20.60 16.79
CA PHE A 210 12.73 -21.40 17.23
C PHE A 210 11.39 -20.93 16.62
N ASN A 211 11.37 -19.78 15.93
CA ASN A 211 10.15 -19.15 15.45
C ASN A 211 9.12 -18.94 16.57
N LYS A 212 9.59 -18.50 17.75
CA LYS A 212 8.84 -18.29 18.99
C LYS A 212 9.02 -16.88 19.53
N SER A 213 8.03 -16.41 20.28
CA SER A 213 8.16 -15.27 21.19
C SER A 213 8.99 -15.67 22.42
N LEU A 214 9.48 -14.69 23.19
CA LEU A 214 10.25 -14.95 24.41
C LEU A 214 9.45 -15.75 25.44
N SER A 215 8.16 -15.47 25.60
CA SER A 215 7.28 -16.14 26.56
C SER A 215 7.01 -17.61 26.23
N GLU A 216 7.27 -18.03 24.99
CA GLU A 216 7.08 -19.41 24.53
C GLU A 216 8.35 -20.27 24.63
N LEU A 217 9.48 -19.66 25.03
CA LEU A 217 10.73 -20.39 25.17
C LEU A 217 10.66 -21.40 26.32
N THR A 218 11.12 -22.61 26.05
CA THR A 218 11.40 -23.60 27.10
C THR A 218 12.76 -23.34 27.77
N LEU A 219 12.99 -23.87 28.97
CA LEU A 219 14.25 -23.73 29.65
C LEU A 219 15.42 -24.35 28.86
N ALA A 220 15.19 -25.44 28.12
CA ALA A 220 16.18 -26.06 27.27
C ALA A 220 16.58 -25.14 26.08
N GLU A 221 15.61 -24.43 25.51
CA GLU A 221 15.84 -23.46 24.45
C GLU A 221 16.55 -22.19 24.97
N ALA A 222 16.16 -21.69 26.14
CA ALA A 222 16.82 -20.57 26.82
C ALA A 222 18.29 -20.88 27.15
N ALA A 223 18.58 -22.09 27.66
CA ALA A 223 19.95 -22.55 27.92
C ALA A 223 20.79 -22.65 26.64
N LEU A 224 20.18 -23.06 25.51
CA LEU A 224 20.87 -23.07 24.22
C LEU A 224 21.21 -21.64 23.80
N LEU A 225 20.23 -20.71 23.79
CA LEU A 225 20.44 -19.32 23.39
C LEU A 225 21.52 -18.65 24.23
N ALA A 226 21.52 -18.83 25.56
CA ALA A 226 22.53 -18.28 26.46
C ALA A 226 23.95 -18.78 26.15
N GLY A 227 24.10 -19.91 25.47
CA GLY A 227 25.39 -20.46 25.07
C GLY A 227 25.96 -19.85 23.77
N LEU A 228 25.14 -19.24 22.92
CA LEU A 228 25.54 -18.80 21.58
C LEU A 228 26.48 -17.57 21.56
N PRO A 229 26.29 -16.53 22.41
CA PRO A 229 27.06 -15.28 22.31
C PRO A 229 28.57 -15.45 22.42
N GLN A 230 29.06 -16.48 23.09
CA GLN A 230 30.50 -16.76 23.22
C GLN A 230 31.19 -16.95 21.88
N ALA A 231 30.57 -17.70 20.96
CA ALA A 231 31.12 -17.95 19.62
C ALA A 231 29.99 -18.31 18.63
N PRO A 232 29.15 -17.32 18.19
CA PRO A 232 27.92 -17.60 17.45
C PRO A 232 28.13 -18.37 16.14
N ALA A 233 29.25 -18.15 15.46
CA ALA A 233 29.59 -18.87 14.23
C ALA A 233 30.01 -20.32 14.47
N MET A 234 30.58 -20.65 15.64
CA MET A 234 31.04 -21.99 16.02
C MET A 234 29.87 -22.84 16.55
N TYR A 235 28.94 -22.20 17.24
CA TYR A 235 27.77 -22.84 17.86
C TYR A 235 26.48 -22.64 17.05
N ASP A 236 26.58 -22.29 15.77
CA ASP A 236 25.43 -22.12 14.89
C ASP A 236 24.59 -23.41 14.80
N PRO A 237 23.36 -23.45 15.36
CA PRO A 237 22.56 -24.66 15.41
C PRO A 237 22.15 -25.21 14.03
N PHE A 238 22.08 -24.35 13.01
CA PHE A 238 21.73 -24.75 11.65
C PHE A 238 22.91 -25.39 10.88
N ARG A 239 24.13 -25.02 11.26
CA ARG A 239 25.34 -25.56 10.62
C ARG A 239 26.00 -26.66 11.43
N TYR A 240 25.99 -26.52 12.77
CA TYR A 240 26.69 -27.38 13.71
C TYR A 240 25.80 -27.76 14.90
N PRO A 241 24.66 -28.45 14.67
CA PRO A 241 23.68 -28.75 15.73
C PRO A 241 24.30 -29.50 16.94
N GLU A 242 25.22 -30.42 16.68
CA GLU A 242 25.86 -31.17 17.75
C GLU A 242 26.69 -30.26 18.67
N ARG A 243 27.46 -29.33 18.11
CA ARG A 243 28.24 -28.37 18.91
C ARG A 243 27.33 -27.41 19.68
N ALA A 244 26.23 -27.00 19.11
CA ALA A 244 25.25 -26.18 19.80
C ALA A 244 24.62 -26.90 20.98
N LEU A 245 24.26 -28.16 20.82
CA LEU A 245 23.72 -29.00 21.91
C LEU A 245 24.79 -29.35 22.99
N GLU A 246 26.04 -29.55 22.59
CA GLU A 246 27.14 -29.73 23.56
C GLU A 246 27.34 -28.43 24.37
N ARG A 247 27.30 -27.27 23.72
CA ARG A 247 27.36 -25.98 24.40
C ARG A 247 26.15 -25.79 25.35
N GLN A 248 24.96 -26.14 24.93
CA GLN A 248 23.75 -26.13 25.78
C GLN A 248 23.93 -26.99 27.04
N ARG A 249 24.48 -28.22 26.92
CA ARG A 249 24.78 -29.10 28.08
C ARG A 249 25.75 -28.42 29.03
N THR A 250 26.76 -27.71 28.51
CA THR A 250 27.67 -26.89 29.31
C THR A 250 26.91 -25.80 30.08
N VAL A 251 26.00 -25.09 29.41
CA VAL A 251 25.17 -24.04 30.06
C VAL A 251 24.30 -24.66 31.16
N ILE A 252 23.65 -25.79 30.90
CA ILE A 252 22.85 -26.51 31.94
C ILE A 252 23.71 -26.87 33.15
N SER A 253 24.97 -27.30 32.94
CA SER A 253 25.90 -27.57 34.05
C SER A 253 26.26 -26.29 34.82
N LEU A 254 26.48 -25.17 34.13
CA LEU A 254 26.73 -23.87 34.78
C LEU A 254 25.50 -23.37 35.58
N MET A 255 24.27 -23.59 35.07
CA MET A 255 23.04 -23.26 35.79
C MET A 255 22.89 -24.11 37.06
N GLN A 256 23.23 -25.41 37.00
CA GLN A 256 23.24 -26.30 38.14
C GLN A 256 24.29 -25.85 39.18
N GLU A 257 25.51 -25.53 38.77
CA GLU A 257 26.56 -24.99 39.63
C GLU A 257 26.19 -23.62 40.24
N ALA A 258 25.43 -22.81 39.55
CA ALA A 258 24.92 -21.53 40.04
C ALA A 258 23.74 -21.70 41.04
N GLY A 259 23.20 -22.91 41.20
CA GLY A 259 22.09 -23.20 42.10
C GLY A 259 20.70 -22.86 41.49
N PHE A 260 20.62 -22.60 40.21
CA PHE A 260 19.34 -22.36 39.50
C PHE A 260 18.63 -23.67 39.15
N LEU A 261 19.36 -24.79 39.14
CA LEU A 261 18.83 -26.13 38.85
C LEU A 261 19.30 -27.15 39.91
N THR A 262 18.41 -28.03 40.30
CA THR A 262 18.78 -29.25 40.99
C THR A 262 19.43 -30.25 40.03
N SER A 263 20.14 -31.26 40.56
CA SER A 263 20.73 -32.34 39.76
C SER A 263 19.69 -33.06 38.90
N SER A 264 18.51 -33.35 39.47
CA SER A 264 17.42 -34.03 38.77
C SER A 264 16.86 -33.21 37.60
N GLU A 265 16.69 -31.88 37.78
CA GLU A 265 16.22 -30.99 36.74
C GLU A 265 17.26 -30.86 35.62
N ALA A 266 18.55 -30.74 35.98
CA ALA A 266 19.62 -30.66 35.01
C ALA A 266 19.72 -31.94 34.16
N ASP A 267 19.56 -33.12 34.75
CA ASP A 267 19.58 -34.38 34.02
C ASP A 267 18.37 -34.54 33.10
N ALA A 268 17.19 -34.14 33.57
CA ALA A 268 15.98 -34.11 32.74
C ALA A 268 16.13 -33.19 31.53
N LEU A 269 16.70 -31.99 31.73
CA LEU A 269 16.94 -31.02 30.63
C LEU A 269 18.00 -31.51 29.62
N ARG A 270 19.06 -32.18 30.06
CA ARG A 270 20.06 -32.77 29.16
C ARG A 270 19.47 -33.88 28.27
N ALA A 271 18.42 -34.56 28.76
CA ALA A 271 17.70 -35.60 28.02
C ALA A 271 16.61 -35.03 27.09
N GLN A 272 16.19 -33.79 27.30
CA GLN A 272 15.12 -33.15 26.51
C GLN A 272 15.63 -32.79 25.12
N PRO A 273 14.96 -33.25 24.02
CA PRO A 273 15.34 -32.87 22.69
C PRO A 273 15.00 -31.40 22.44
N VAL A 274 15.93 -30.67 21.80
CA VAL A 274 15.68 -29.31 21.31
C VAL A 274 15.43 -29.34 19.80
N LEU A 275 14.27 -28.87 19.38
CA LEU A 275 13.88 -28.81 17.98
C LEU A 275 14.12 -27.42 17.45
N PHE A 276 14.91 -27.31 16.39
CA PHE A 276 15.14 -26.04 15.71
C PHE A 276 14.06 -25.79 14.68
N HIS A 277 13.41 -24.66 14.79
CA HIS A 277 12.41 -24.17 13.83
C HIS A 277 12.91 -22.86 13.22
N PRO A 278 13.70 -22.92 12.13
CA PRO A 278 14.26 -21.71 11.55
C PRO A 278 13.15 -20.76 11.13
N TYR A 279 13.32 -19.48 11.48
CA TYR A 279 12.42 -18.43 11.04
C TYR A 279 12.24 -18.47 9.52
N GLN A 280 11.02 -18.73 9.11
CA GLN A 280 10.67 -18.64 7.72
C GLN A 280 10.30 -17.19 7.42
N ARG A 281 11.20 -16.47 6.76
CA ARG A 281 10.84 -15.12 6.25
C ARG A 281 9.48 -15.21 5.58
N PRO A 282 8.52 -14.36 5.93
CA PRO A 282 7.24 -14.35 5.24
C PRO A 282 7.53 -14.21 3.75
N ARG A 283 7.00 -15.14 2.94
CA ARG A 283 7.02 -14.93 1.50
C ARG A 283 6.37 -13.60 1.27
N ASN A 284 7.08 -12.65 0.66
CA ASN A 284 6.52 -11.35 0.35
C ASN A 284 5.22 -11.56 -0.46
N ARG A 285 4.07 -11.47 0.23
CA ARG A 285 2.76 -11.89 -0.31
C ARG A 285 2.16 -10.83 -1.22
N ALA A 286 2.66 -9.61 -1.17
CA ALA A 286 2.21 -8.49 -1.98
C ALA A 286 3.42 -7.58 -2.30
N PRO A 287 4.43 -8.08 -3.06
CA PRO A 287 5.74 -7.43 -3.17
C PRO A 287 5.68 -6.01 -3.73
N HIS A 288 4.79 -5.73 -4.67
CA HIS A 288 4.63 -4.39 -5.22
C HIS A 288 4.05 -3.41 -4.19
N PHE A 289 3.09 -3.89 -3.38
CA PHE A 289 2.51 -3.07 -2.32
C PHE A 289 3.51 -2.84 -1.19
N VAL A 290 4.24 -3.87 -0.77
CA VAL A 290 5.30 -3.75 0.24
C VAL A 290 6.36 -2.74 -0.18
N ASN A 291 6.84 -2.80 -1.43
CA ASN A 291 7.78 -1.80 -1.93
C ASN A 291 7.16 -0.39 -1.95
N TYR A 292 5.89 -0.26 -2.35
CA TYR A 292 5.17 1.01 -2.31
C TYR A 292 5.06 1.58 -0.88
N ILE A 293 4.80 0.73 0.13
CA ILE A 293 4.82 1.13 1.54
C ILE A 293 6.23 1.53 1.99
N ARG A 294 7.26 0.75 1.59
CA ARG A 294 8.65 1.07 1.92
C ARG A 294 9.05 2.46 1.38
N ASP A 295 8.67 2.79 0.15
CA ASP A 295 8.96 4.11 -0.43
C ASP A 295 8.28 5.23 0.37
N ILE A 296 7.04 5.05 0.81
CA ILE A 296 6.32 6.00 1.68
C ILE A 296 7.03 6.16 3.03
N LEU A 297 7.50 5.05 3.63
CA LEU A 297 8.23 5.11 4.90
C LEU A 297 9.57 5.83 4.74
N ILE A 298 10.30 5.59 3.63
CA ILE A 298 11.55 6.30 3.32
C ILE A 298 11.29 7.79 3.12
N GLU A 299 10.24 8.17 2.39
CA GLU A 299 9.87 9.58 2.20
C GLU A 299 9.56 10.26 3.56
N ARG A 300 8.92 9.54 4.48
CA ARG A 300 8.48 10.07 5.76
C ARG A 300 9.57 10.11 6.83
N PHE A 301 10.38 9.05 6.93
CA PHE A 301 11.32 8.83 8.03
C PHE A 301 12.79 8.80 7.60
N GLY A 302 13.07 8.84 6.29
CA GLY A 302 14.41 8.66 5.73
C GLY A 302 14.83 7.19 5.67
N THR A 303 15.94 6.92 4.98
CA THR A 303 16.49 5.56 4.79
C THR A 303 16.94 4.92 6.11
N GLU A 304 17.47 5.72 7.03
CA GLU A 304 17.85 5.25 8.37
C GLU A 304 16.62 5.04 9.26
N GLY A 305 15.66 5.96 9.18
CA GLY A 305 14.47 5.93 10.02
C GLY A 305 13.57 4.71 9.82
N ILE A 306 13.58 4.07 8.64
CA ILE A 306 12.79 2.85 8.42
C ILE A 306 13.26 1.63 9.22
N HIS A 307 14.41 1.71 9.90
CA HIS A 307 14.96 0.65 10.75
C HIS A 307 14.72 0.89 12.24
N ARG A 308 13.69 1.65 12.62
CA ARG A 308 13.36 1.96 14.03
C ARG A 308 12.28 1.05 14.63
N GLY A 309 12.07 -0.13 14.07
CA GLY A 309 11.15 -1.12 14.63
C GLY A 309 9.68 -0.77 14.47
N TYR A 310 9.32 -0.04 13.43
CA TYR A 310 7.93 0.32 13.19
C TYR A 310 7.05 -0.90 12.96
N GLN A 311 5.87 -0.89 13.58
CA GLN A 311 4.76 -1.76 13.24
C GLN A 311 3.81 -0.98 12.33
N VAL A 312 3.79 -1.34 11.04
CA VAL A 312 3.08 -0.62 9.99
C VAL A 312 1.84 -1.40 9.60
N HIS A 313 0.68 -0.97 10.08
CA HIS A 313 -0.61 -1.53 9.68
C HIS A 313 -1.09 -0.85 8.41
N THR A 314 -1.48 -1.65 7.43
CA THR A 314 -1.87 -1.17 6.11
C THR A 314 -3.34 -1.41 5.80
N SER A 315 -3.84 -0.80 4.73
CA SER A 315 -5.20 -1.02 4.23
C SER A 315 -5.34 -2.28 3.37
N LEU A 316 -4.23 -2.90 2.93
CA LEU A 316 -4.26 -4.08 2.07
C LEU A 316 -4.94 -5.26 2.76
N ASP A 317 -5.75 -5.99 2.02
CA ASP A 317 -6.35 -7.25 2.46
C ASP A 317 -5.81 -8.40 1.60
N LEU A 318 -5.14 -9.34 2.23
CA LEU A 318 -4.53 -10.47 1.51
C LEU A 318 -5.54 -11.35 0.76
N ARG A 319 -6.82 -11.36 1.15
CA ARG A 319 -7.88 -12.09 0.44
C ARG A 319 -8.14 -11.44 -0.91
N TYR A 320 -8.28 -10.09 -0.95
CA TYR A 320 -8.43 -9.30 -2.17
C TYR A 320 -7.18 -9.39 -3.05
N GLN A 321 -6.00 -9.30 -2.45
CA GLN A 321 -4.73 -9.39 -3.15
C GLN A 321 -4.60 -10.75 -3.86
N ALA A 322 -4.79 -11.85 -3.15
CA ALA A 322 -4.69 -13.20 -3.69
C ALA A 322 -5.74 -13.47 -4.79
N LEU A 323 -6.97 -12.94 -4.61
CA LEU A 323 -8.04 -13.02 -5.59
C LEU A 323 -7.63 -12.32 -6.91
N ALA A 324 -7.17 -11.06 -6.81
CA ALA A 324 -6.78 -10.26 -7.96
C ALA A 324 -5.57 -10.87 -8.70
N GLU A 325 -4.55 -11.35 -7.98
CA GLU A 325 -3.38 -12.03 -8.56
C GLU A 325 -3.77 -13.30 -9.31
N ARG A 326 -4.60 -14.14 -8.71
CA ARG A 326 -5.07 -15.39 -9.30
C ARG A 326 -5.82 -15.13 -10.60
N ILE A 327 -6.75 -14.17 -10.60
CA ILE A 327 -7.57 -13.81 -11.77
C ILE A 327 -6.70 -13.19 -12.87
N ALA A 328 -5.83 -12.23 -12.53
CA ALA A 328 -4.93 -11.59 -13.49
C ALA A 328 -4.04 -12.63 -14.19
N ARG A 329 -3.40 -13.50 -13.41
CA ARG A 329 -2.52 -14.57 -13.91
C ARG A 329 -3.28 -15.54 -14.82
N ALA A 330 -4.47 -15.98 -14.43
CA ALA A 330 -5.31 -16.89 -15.22
C ALA A 330 -5.71 -16.27 -16.56
N GLN A 331 -6.11 -14.99 -16.59
CA GLN A 331 -6.51 -14.31 -17.82
C GLN A 331 -5.33 -14.05 -18.75
N VAL A 332 -4.15 -13.67 -18.22
CA VAL A 332 -2.93 -13.53 -19.02
C VAL A 332 -2.54 -14.87 -19.64
N LYS A 333 -2.57 -15.96 -18.87
CA LYS A 333 -2.31 -17.32 -19.37
C LYS A 333 -3.30 -17.70 -20.49
N ARG A 334 -4.59 -17.39 -20.34
CA ARG A 334 -5.66 -17.74 -21.30
C ARG A 334 -5.60 -16.93 -22.60
N LYS A 335 -5.31 -15.62 -22.53
CA LYS A 335 -5.47 -14.69 -23.65
C LYS A 335 -4.17 -14.06 -24.16
N GLY A 336 -3.10 -14.07 -23.36
CA GLY A 336 -1.84 -13.38 -23.66
C GLY A 336 -1.23 -13.76 -25.01
N LYS A 337 -1.18 -15.07 -25.34
CA LYS A 337 -0.65 -15.56 -26.62
C LYS A 337 -1.48 -15.05 -27.80
N LYS A 338 -2.83 -15.04 -27.70
CA LYS A 338 -3.75 -14.61 -28.76
C LYS A 338 -3.58 -13.13 -29.08
N TYR A 339 -3.51 -12.28 -28.06
CA TYR A 339 -3.45 -10.83 -28.20
C TYR A 339 -2.04 -10.25 -28.06
N ARG A 340 -1.01 -11.07 -27.81
CA ARG A 340 0.39 -10.69 -27.63
C ARG A 340 0.61 -9.71 -26.47
N PHE A 341 0.01 -9.99 -25.32
CA PHE A 341 0.36 -9.32 -24.07
C PHE A 341 0.90 -10.33 -23.07
N SER A 342 1.78 -9.87 -22.19
CA SER A 342 2.50 -10.70 -21.22
C SER A 342 2.25 -10.33 -19.78
N ASN A 343 1.61 -9.17 -19.50
CA ASN A 343 1.46 -8.67 -18.15
C ASN A 343 0.08 -8.02 -17.93
N ALA A 344 -0.29 -7.93 -16.65
CA ALA A 344 -1.49 -7.24 -16.15
C ALA A 344 -1.22 -6.64 -14.78
N ALA A 345 -1.91 -5.54 -14.48
CA ALA A 345 -1.94 -4.91 -13.17
C ALA A 345 -3.39 -4.68 -12.71
N VAL A 346 -3.60 -4.75 -11.40
CA VAL A 346 -4.92 -4.54 -10.77
C VAL A 346 -4.76 -3.67 -9.54
N VAL A 347 -5.66 -2.71 -9.39
CA VAL A 347 -5.81 -1.87 -8.19
C VAL A 347 -7.25 -1.98 -7.70
N ILE A 348 -7.43 -2.18 -6.40
CA ILE A 348 -8.74 -2.19 -5.75
C ILE A 348 -8.72 -1.16 -4.62
N ILE A 349 -9.67 -0.21 -4.66
CA ILE A 349 -9.77 0.91 -3.71
C ILE A 349 -11.15 0.93 -3.08
N GLN A 350 -11.21 1.15 -1.77
CA GLN A 350 -12.44 1.48 -1.06
C GLN A 350 -12.66 3.01 -1.12
N PRO A 351 -13.72 3.50 -1.78
CA PRO A 351 -13.91 4.93 -2.06
C PRO A 351 -14.02 5.81 -0.82
N GLN A 352 -14.69 5.34 0.23
CA GLN A 352 -14.98 6.13 1.44
C GLN A 352 -13.74 6.36 2.31
N SER A 353 -12.85 5.36 2.40
CA SER A 353 -11.65 5.41 3.24
C SER A 353 -10.38 5.78 2.47
N GLY A 354 -10.39 5.67 1.13
CA GLY A 354 -9.17 5.79 0.33
C GLY A 354 -8.21 4.60 0.52
N GLY A 355 -8.65 3.52 1.19
CA GLY A 355 -7.85 2.32 1.44
C GLY A 355 -7.60 1.53 0.16
N ILE A 356 -6.35 1.10 -0.03
CA ILE A 356 -5.94 0.21 -1.13
C ILE A 356 -6.09 -1.23 -0.64
N LEU A 357 -7.13 -1.94 -1.09
CA LEU A 357 -7.41 -3.32 -0.70
C LEU A 357 -6.54 -4.33 -1.44
N ALA A 358 -6.12 -4.02 -2.68
CA ALA A 358 -5.17 -4.81 -3.44
C ALA A 358 -4.34 -3.95 -4.41
N MET A 359 -3.07 -4.32 -4.60
CA MET A 359 -2.15 -3.72 -5.56
C MET A 359 -1.32 -4.82 -6.24
N VAL A 360 -1.75 -5.24 -7.41
CA VAL A 360 -1.06 -6.22 -8.25
C VAL A 360 -0.31 -5.46 -9.34
N GLY A 361 0.99 -5.27 -9.18
CA GLY A 361 1.80 -4.51 -10.15
C GLY A 361 2.23 -5.33 -11.36
N SER A 362 2.26 -6.66 -11.26
CA SER A 362 2.53 -7.62 -12.33
C SER A 362 1.92 -8.98 -11.99
N ILE A 363 1.79 -9.85 -12.98
CA ILE A 363 1.29 -11.23 -12.75
C ILE A 363 2.30 -12.13 -12.03
N ASP A 364 3.58 -11.79 -12.06
CA ASP A 364 4.66 -12.47 -11.34
C ASP A 364 5.83 -11.51 -11.12
N PHE A 365 6.05 -11.17 -9.84
CA PHE A 365 7.12 -10.27 -9.40
C PHE A 365 8.52 -10.77 -9.76
N ASN A 366 8.73 -12.10 -9.74
CA ASN A 366 10.03 -12.71 -9.95
C ASN A 366 10.35 -13.00 -11.42
N ASP A 367 9.39 -12.87 -12.32
CA ASP A 367 9.60 -13.13 -13.74
C ASP A 367 10.35 -11.98 -14.43
N LYS A 368 11.65 -12.17 -14.64
CA LYS A 368 12.53 -11.21 -15.33
C LYS A 368 12.14 -10.96 -16.78
N LYS A 369 11.48 -11.94 -17.46
CA LYS A 369 11.09 -11.81 -18.87
C LYS A 369 10.03 -10.75 -19.10
N ILE A 370 9.16 -10.56 -18.12
CA ILE A 370 8.13 -9.52 -18.16
C ILE A 370 8.52 -8.27 -17.37
N ALA A 371 9.76 -8.18 -16.89
CA ALA A 371 10.19 -7.16 -15.93
C ALA A 371 9.25 -7.09 -14.72
N GLY A 372 8.99 -8.25 -14.09
CA GLY A 372 7.96 -8.44 -13.08
C GLY A 372 8.07 -7.55 -11.86
N GLN A 373 9.26 -7.04 -11.54
CA GLN A 373 9.48 -6.11 -10.44
C GLN A 373 8.96 -4.68 -10.70
N VAL A 374 8.66 -4.33 -11.96
CA VAL A 374 8.09 -3.03 -12.30
C VAL A 374 6.63 -2.98 -11.85
N ASN A 375 6.30 -2.04 -10.98
CA ASN A 375 4.93 -1.84 -10.50
C ASN A 375 4.08 -1.08 -11.53
N MET A 376 3.36 -1.80 -12.39
CA MET A 376 2.54 -1.20 -13.44
C MET A 376 1.32 -0.43 -12.90
N THR A 377 1.04 -0.47 -11.61
CA THR A 377 -0.02 0.36 -11.00
C THR A 377 0.41 1.81 -10.81
N THR A 378 1.71 2.05 -10.63
CA THR A 378 2.29 3.38 -10.39
C THR A 378 3.04 3.95 -11.61
N VAL A 379 3.39 3.10 -12.58
CA VAL A 379 4.03 3.55 -13.83
C VAL A 379 3.01 4.29 -14.70
N PRO A 380 3.31 5.54 -15.13
CA PRO A 380 2.44 6.28 -16.04
C PRO A 380 2.28 5.55 -17.39
N ARG A 381 1.03 5.39 -17.83
CA ARG A 381 0.65 4.81 -19.12
C ARG A 381 -0.48 5.61 -19.74
N GLN A 382 -0.59 5.57 -21.05
CA GLN A 382 -1.69 6.25 -21.73
C GLN A 382 -3.02 5.58 -21.35
N PRO A 383 -3.98 6.33 -20.75
CA PRO A 383 -5.26 5.76 -20.33
C PRO A 383 -6.21 5.49 -21.50
N GLY A 384 -5.91 6.02 -22.69
CA GLY A 384 -6.83 5.98 -23.81
C GLY A 384 -8.21 6.51 -23.41
N SER A 385 -9.27 5.93 -23.93
CA SER A 385 -10.65 6.38 -23.64
C SER A 385 -11.10 6.24 -22.18
N ALA A 386 -10.31 5.60 -21.29
CA ALA A 386 -10.65 5.55 -19.87
C ALA A 386 -10.58 6.93 -19.18
N ILE A 387 -9.92 7.91 -19.80
CA ILE A 387 -9.84 9.28 -19.30
C ILE A 387 -11.11 10.11 -19.55
N LYS A 388 -11.96 9.72 -20.49
CA LYS A 388 -13.13 10.52 -20.92
C LYS A 388 -14.05 10.93 -19.77
N PRO A 389 -14.34 10.11 -18.75
CA PRO A 389 -15.16 10.54 -17.62
C PRO A 389 -14.64 11.82 -16.95
N ILE A 390 -13.33 12.06 -16.93
CA ILE A 390 -12.73 13.26 -16.35
C ILE A 390 -13.09 14.50 -17.19
N VAL A 391 -13.04 14.38 -18.53
CA VAL A 391 -13.44 15.46 -19.45
C VAL A 391 -14.93 15.79 -19.29
N TYR A 392 -15.76 14.76 -19.15
CA TYR A 392 -17.20 14.92 -18.97
C TYR A 392 -17.53 15.45 -17.57
N ALA A 393 -16.77 15.09 -16.53
CA ALA A 393 -16.89 15.69 -15.20
C ALA A 393 -16.68 17.21 -15.28
N ALA A 394 -15.62 17.64 -15.92
CA ALA A 394 -15.31 19.06 -16.13
C ALA A 394 -16.41 19.81 -16.90
N ALA A 395 -17.08 19.13 -17.83
CA ALA A 395 -18.19 19.69 -18.56
C ALA A 395 -19.46 19.80 -17.71
N PHE A 396 -19.80 18.76 -16.95
CA PHE A 396 -21.00 18.76 -16.09
C PHE A 396 -20.90 19.82 -14.98
N GLU A 397 -19.73 20.00 -14.40
CA GLU A 397 -19.45 21.12 -13.47
C GLU A 397 -19.68 22.51 -14.10
N ARG A 398 -19.71 22.61 -15.44
CA ARG A 398 -19.91 23.84 -16.22
C ARG A 398 -21.29 23.92 -16.89
N GLY A 399 -22.27 23.20 -16.36
CA GLY A 399 -23.67 23.25 -16.77
C GLY A 399 -23.99 22.45 -18.04
N TRP A 400 -23.10 21.56 -18.50
CA TRP A 400 -23.49 20.53 -19.45
C TRP A 400 -24.22 19.41 -18.72
N SER A 401 -25.05 18.66 -19.44
CA SER A 401 -25.82 17.55 -18.89
C SER A 401 -25.73 16.29 -19.77
N PRO A 402 -26.12 15.12 -19.30
CA PRO A 402 -26.23 13.92 -20.12
C PRO A 402 -27.13 14.08 -21.34
N ALA A 403 -28.13 14.96 -21.29
CA ALA A 403 -29.05 15.28 -22.40
C ALA A 403 -28.46 16.25 -23.42
N SER A 404 -27.46 17.03 -23.03
CA SER A 404 -26.83 18.03 -23.94
C SER A 404 -26.39 17.38 -25.25
N ILE A 405 -26.74 18.04 -26.36
CA ILE A 405 -26.51 17.51 -27.70
C ILE A 405 -25.17 17.98 -28.23
N ILE A 406 -24.41 17.08 -28.82
CA ILE A 406 -23.15 17.35 -29.48
C ILE A 406 -23.13 16.68 -30.85
N TRP A 407 -22.50 17.38 -31.83
CA TRP A 407 -22.39 16.87 -33.18
C TRP A 407 -21.17 15.98 -33.36
N ASP A 408 -21.37 14.70 -33.67
CA ASP A 408 -20.32 13.78 -34.11
C ASP A 408 -20.15 13.88 -35.65
N LEU A 409 -19.39 14.85 -36.08
CA LEU A 409 -19.12 15.16 -37.50
C LEU A 409 -17.62 15.23 -37.76
N PRO A 410 -17.17 15.07 -39.03
CA PRO A 410 -15.79 15.31 -39.39
C PRO A 410 -15.35 16.71 -38.95
N VAL A 411 -14.24 16.78 -38.25
CA VAL A 411 -13.63 18.03 -37.79
C VAL A 411 -12.12 17.98 -37.96
N TYR A 412 -11.55 19.13 -38.29
CA TYR A 412 -10.12 19.32 -38.49
C TYR A 412 -9.66 20.46 -37.61
N TYR A 413 -8.62 20.21 -36.83
CA TYR A 413 -7.96 21.20 -36.01
C TYR A 413 -6.58 21.49 -36.55
N THR A 414 -6.15 22.74 -36.53
CA THR A 414 -4.78 23.11 -36.85
C THR A 414 -3.99 23.23 -35.56
N LEU A 415 -2.96 22.44 -35.42
CA LEU A 415 -2.02 22.48 -34.31
C LEU A 415 -0.78 23.24 -34.76
N ASP A 416 -0.29 24.17 -33.97
CA ASP A 416 0.95 24.94 -34.19
C ASP A 416 1.03 25.60 -35.57
N GLY A 417 -0.13 26.03 -36.13
CA GLY A 417 -0.21 26.66 -37.44
C GLY A 417 0.08 25.76 -38.65
N ARG A 418 0.57 24.54 -38.45
CA ARG A 418 1.02 23.66 -39.56
C ARG A 418 0.46 22.25 -39.49
N ARG A 419 0.44 21.61 -38.31
CA ARG A 419 0.00 20.21 -38.17
C ARG A 419 -1.53 20.16 -38.10
N ARG A 420 -2.13 19.18 -38.78
CA ARG A 420 -3.58 18.94 -38.77
C ARG A 420 -3.89 17.77 -37.86
N TYR A 421 -4.82 17.96 -36.93
CA TYR A 421 -5.40 16.93 -36.11
C TYR A 421 -6.86 16.67 -36.52
N ALA A 422 -7.17 15.45 -36.91
CA ALA A 422 -8.51 15.03 -37.34
C ALA A 422 -8.94 13.82 -36.52
N PRO A 423 -9.63 14.03 -35.34
CA PRO A 423 -10.07 12.90 -34.53
C PRO A 423 -11.06 12.05 -35.32
N ARG A 424 -10.95 10.70 -35.11
CA ARG A 424 -11.87 9.73 -35.70
C ARG A 424 -12.39 8.81 -34.60
N ASN A 425 -13.64 8.39 -34.73
CA ASN A 425 -14.17 7.28 -33.93
C ASN A 425 -13.50 5.98 -34.33
N ILE A 426 -13.40 5.02 -33.40
CA ILE A 426 -12.76 3.72 -33.67
C ILE A 426 -13.41 2.97 -34.83
N THR A 427 -14.70 3.20 -35.09
CA THR A 427 -15.43 2.63 -36.23
C THR A 427 -15.15 3.33 -37.56
N GLY A 428 -14.43 4.45 -37.56
CA GLY A 428 -14.28 5.31 -38.73
C GLY A 428 -15.54 6.04 -39.17
N ARG A 429 -16.67 5.85 -38.47
CA ARG A 429 -17.99 6.43 -38.81
C ARG A 429 -18.29 7.65 -37.93
N PHE A 430 -19.15 8.53 -38.44
CA PHE A 430 -19.74 9.66 -37.71
C PHE A 430 -21.23 9.43 -37.55
N TYR A 431 -21.77 9.82 -36.41
CA TYR A 431 -23.15 9.49 -36.03
C TYR A 431 -24.08 10.69 -36.00
N GLY A 432 -23.57 11.90 -36.33
CA GLY A 432 -24.38 13.14 -36.33
C GLY A 432 -24.64 13.68 -34.95
N PRO A 433 -25.80 14.34 -34.74
CA PRO A 433 -26.15 14.88 -33.45
C PRO A 433 -26.54 13.72 -32.49
N LEU A 434 -26.01 13.76 -31.26
CA LEU A 434 -26.30 12.77 -30.24
C LEU A 434 -26.13 13.37 -28.83
N ARG A 435 -26.81 12.79 -27.84
CA ARG A 435 -26.68 13.21 -26.47
C ARG A 435 -25.30 12.84 -25.90
N LEU A 436 -24.80 13.62 -24.93
CA LEU A 436 -23.54 13.32 -24.24
C LEU A 436 -23.58 11.94 -23.57
N ARG A 437 -24.75 11.49 -23.06
CA ARG A 437 -24.95 10.12 -22.55
C ARG A 437 -24.52 9.09 -23.59
N MET A 438 -25.03 9.20 -24.81
CA MET A 438 -24.71 8.26 -25.90
C MET A 438 -23.25 8.37 -26.34
N ALA A 439 -22.69 9.57 -26.33
CA ALA A 439 -21.29 9.79 -26.69
C ALA A 439 -20.31 9.14 -25.72
N LEU A 440 -20.52 9.34 -24.42
CA LEU A 440 -19.65 8.78 -23.37
C LEU A 440 -19.85 7.24 -23.23
N ALA A 441 -21.09 6.78 -23.18
CA ALA A 441 -21.41 5.36 -23.04
C ALA A 441 -20.80 4.53 -24.18
N ASN A 442 -20.81 5.06 -25.40
CA ASN A 442 -20.22 4.41 -26.59
C ASN A 442 -18.77 4.84 -26.86
N SER A 443 -18.16 5.58 -25.94
CA SER A 443 -16.73 5.93 -26.01
C SER A 443 -16.32 6.65 -27.30
N LEU A 444 -17.21 7.47 -27.89
CA LEU A 444 -16.91 8.20 -29.13
C LEU A 444 -15.79 9.25 -28.92
N ASN A 445 -14.88 9.35 -29.88
CA ASN A 445 -13.71 10.21 -29.79
C ASN A 445 -14.03 11.65 -30.16
N VAL A 446 -14.71 11.86 -31.29
CA VAL A 446 -14.99 13.20 -31.83
C VAL A 446 -15.81 14.03 -30.85
N PRO A 447 -16.88 13.53 -30.23
CA PRO A 447 -17.61 14.27 -29.22
C PRO A 447 -16.75 14.65 -28.00
N ALA A 448 -15.88 13.77 -27.53
CA ALA A 448 -15.01 14.06 -26.40
C ALA A 448 -14.00 15.19 -26.70
N VAL A 449 -13.42 15.18 -27.90
CA VAL A 449 -12.49 16.24 -28.36
C VAL A 449 -13.22 17.56 -28.50
N LYS A 450 -14.42 17.57 -29.09
CA LYS A 450 -15.24 18.77 -29.21
C LYS A 450 -15.66 19.31 -27.83
N LEU A 451 -16.00 18.43 -26.90
CA LEU A 451 -16.34 18.83 -25.55
C LEU A 451 -15.15 19.48 -24.85
N LEU A 452 -13.95 18.87 -24.93
CA LEU A 452 -12.71 19.47 -24.41
C LEU A 452 -12.45 20.84 -25.02
N GLN A 453 -12.62 20.98 -26.34
CA GLN A 453 -12.46 22.27 -26.99
C GLN A 453 -13.44 23.32 -26.48
N ALA A 454 -14.69 22.93 -26.22
CA ALA A 454 -15.74 23.83 -25.77
C ALA A 454 -15.53 24.35 -24.36
N ILE A 455 -14.98 23.49 -23.45
CA ILE A 455 -14.76 23.83 -22.04
C ILE A 455 -13.33 24.29 -21.73
N GLY A 456 -12.38 24.01 -22.63
CA GLY A 456 -10.98 24.38 -22.51
C GLY A 456 -10.15 23.34 -21.75
N ILE A 457 -8.85 23.24 -22.08
CA ILE A 457 -7.88 22.34 -21.43
C ILE A 457 -7.72 22.68 -19.94
N PRO A 458 -7.59 23.96 -19.52
CA PRO A 458 -7.46 24.31 -18.10
C PRO A 458 -8.56 23.72 -17.21
N ALA A 459 -9.79 23.74 -17.69
CA ALA A 459 -10.94 23.19 -16.98
C ALA A 459 -10.82 21.70 -16.70
N VAL A 460 -10.25 20.94 -17.63
CA VAL A 460 -10.06 19.49 -17.47
C VAL A 460 -8.87 19.20 -16.57
N LEU A 461 -7.78 19.96 -16.66
CA LEU A 461 -6.62 19.81 -15.76
C LEU A 461 -7.00 20.09 -14.32
N GLU A 462 -7.72 21.19 -14.05
CA GLU A 462 -8.25 21.54 -12.73
C GLU A 462 -9.13 20.40 -12.15
N THR A 463 -10.06 19.90 -12.98
CA THR A 463 -10.96 18.81 -12.52
C THR A 463 -10.20 17.52 -12.29
N ALA A 464 -9.21 17.20 -13.11
CA ALA A 464 -8.36 16.03 -12.96
C ALA A 464 -7.57 16.08 -11.64
N GLU A 465 -6.98 17.21 -11.30
CA GLU A 465 -6.26 17.44 -10.05
C GLU A 465 -7.19 17.28 -8.85
N LYS A 466 -8.38 17.90 -8.89
CA LYS A 466 -9.39 17.76 -7.84
C LYS A 466 -9.81 16.31 -7.61
N LEU A 467 -9.88 15.52 -8.68
CA LEU A 467 -10.21 14.09 -8.64
C LEU A 467 -9.03 13.19 -8.22
N GLY A 468 -7.81 13.74 -8.11
CA GLY A 468 -6.64 13.01 -7.62
C GLY A 468 -5.65 12.56 -8.71
N ILE A 469 -5.77 13.03 -9.93
CA ILE A 469 -4.77 12.83 -10.99
C ILE A 469 -3.64 13.84 -10.81
N LYS A 470 -2.50 13.38 -10.31
CA LYS A 470 -1.32 14.19 -10.02
C LYS A 470 -0.25 14.14 -11.12
N ALA A 471 -0.38 13.21 -12.06
CA ALA A 471 0.60 13.01 -13.13
C ALA A 471 0.68 14.19 -14.11
N TRP A 472 -0.37 14.99 -14.23
CA TRP A 472 -0.43 16.12 -15.16
C TRP A 472 0.10 17.41 -14.54
N ARG A 473 1.42 17.52 -14.46
CA ARG A 473 2.14 18.67 -13.85
C ARG A 473 2.83 19.58 -14.85
N GLN A 474 2.71 19.30 -16.16
CA GLN A 474 3.34 20.11 -17.20
C GLN A 474 2.60 21.46 -17.36
N PRO A 475 3.25 22.51 -17.87
CA PRO A 475 2.58 23.76 -18.24
C PRO A 475 1.40 23.51 -19.18
N GLN A 476 0.33 24.31 -19.03
CA GLN A 476 -0.94 24.11 -19.74
C GLN A 476 -0.82 24.12 -21.26
N ASP A 477 0.12 24.85 -21.79
CA ASP A 477 0.42 24.99 -23.25
C ASP A 477 1.02 23.72 -23.86
N GLN A 478 1.53 22.79 -23.01
CA GLN A 478 2.03 21.50 -23.46
C GLN A 478 0.93 20.46 -23.66
N TYR A 479 -0.29 20.75 -23.23
CA TYR A 479 -1.43 19.85 -23.43
C TYR A 479 -2.22 20.27 -24.68
N GLY A 480 -2.59 19.26 -25.46
CA GLY A 480 -3.40 19.44 -26.66
C GLY A 480 -4.73 18.67 -26.59
N LEU A 481 -5.50 18.76 -27.66
CA LEU A 481 -6.83 18.14 -27.78
C LEU A 481 -6.81 16.59 -27.67
N SER A 482 -5.65 15.96 -27.83
CA SER A 482 -5.48 14.52 -27.57
C SER A 482 -5.68 14.13 -26.09
N LEU A 483 -5.66 15.11 -25.18
CA LEU A 483 -6.02 14.92 -23.77
C LEU A 483 -7.38 14.24 -23.62
N ALA A 484 -8.37 14.63 -24.45
CA ALA A 484 -9.73 14.07 -24.40
C ALA A 484 -9.81 12.58 -24.73
N VAL A 485 -8.79 12.02 -25.37
CA VAL A 485 -8.74 10.61 -25.79
C VAL A 485 -7.59 9.84 -25.14
N GLY A 486 -6.94 10.44 -24.12
CA GLY A 486 -5.92 9.80 -23.32
C GLY A 486 -4.54 9.78 -23.96
N GLY A 487 -4.18 10.85 -24.67
CA GLY A 487 -2.84 11.02 -25.24
C GLY A 487 -1.74 11.33 -24.21
N TYR A 488 -2.11 11.62 -22.95
CA TYR A 488 -1.19 11.93 -21.86
C TYR A 488 -1.28 10.85 -20.79
N GLU A 489 -0.12 10.46 -20.30
CA GLU A 489 0.03 9.29 -19.40
C GLU A 489 -0.50 9.57 -18.01
N VAL A 490 -1.09 8.53 -17.37
CA VAL A 490 -1.61 8.56 -16.00
C VAL A 490 -1.34 7.18 -15.36
N PRO A 491 -0.85 7.10 -14.11
CA PRO A 491 -0.78 5.84 -13.38
C PRO A 491 -2.16 5.20 -13.19
N LEU A 492 -2.23 3.88 -13.27
CA LEU A 492 -3.48 3.14 -13.02
C LEU A 492 -4.06 3.46 -11.63
N LEU A 493 -3.20 3.61 -10.64
CA LEU A 493 -3.57 3.96 -9.27
C LEU A 493 -4.32 5.30 -9.22
N GLU A 494 -3.77 6.35 -9.84
CA GLU A 494 -4.39 7.68 -9.87
C GLU A 494 -5.71 7.68 -10.65
N LEU A 495 -5.74 6.99 -11.79
CA LEU A 495 -6.97 6.86 -12.58
C LEU A 495 -8.06 6.12 -11.79
N THR A 496 -7.72 5.01 -11.12
CA THR A 496 -8.67 4.25 -10.30
C THR A 496 -9.15 5.09 -9.11
N HIS A 497 -8.27 5.89 -8.51
CA HIS A 497 -8.61 6.81 -7.43
C HIS A 497 -9.57 7.91 -7.89
N ALA A 498 -9.38 8.48 -9.07
CA ALA A 498 -10.31 9.45 -9.65
C ALA A 498 -11.71 8.83 -9.85
N PHE A 499 -11.79 7.57 -10.26
CA PHE A 499 -13.06 6.83 -10.35
C PHE A 499 -13.64 6.52 -8.96
N ALA A 500 -12.81 6.23 -7.96
CA ALA A 500 -13.25 6.08 -6.58
C ALA A 500 -13.84 7.38 -6.02
N THR A 501 -13.28 8.54 -6.37
CA THR A 501 -13.83 9.86 -6.03
C THR A 501 -15.23 10.07 -6.67
N ILE A 502 -15.40 9.69 -7.93
CA ILE A 502 -16.72 9.72 -8.59
C ILE A 502 -17.70 8.77 -7.90
N ALA A 503 -17.26 7.54 -7.56
CA ALA A 503 -18.04 6.54 -6.83
C ALA A 503 -18.52 7.05 -5.47
N ASN A 504 -17.70 7.85 -4.80
CA ASN A 504 -17.96 8.49 -3.52
C ASN A 504 -18.72 9.83 -3.65
N GLN A 505 -19.64 9.92 -4.62
CA GLN A 505 -20.47 11.12 -4.86
C GLN A 505 -19.64 12.40 -5.11
N GLY A 506 -18.45 12.26 -5.70
CA GLY A 506 -17.55 13.37 -5.96
C GLY A 506 -16.72 13.82 -4.76
N VAL A 507 -16.80 13.13 -3.64
CA VAL A 507 -15.98 13.39 -2.45
C VAL A 507 -14.62 12.72 -2.62
N TYR A 508 -13.58 13.51 -2.72
CA TYR A 508 -12.20 13.05 -2.72
C TYR A 508 -11.75 12.67 -1.32
N THR A 509 -11.32 11.44 -1.15
CA THR A 509 -10.64 10.94 0.04
C THR A 509 -9.20 10.62 -0.36
N PRO A 510 -8.16 11.18 0.28
CA PRO A 510 -6.77 10.80 -0.02
C PRO A 510 -6.55 9.29 0.07
N LEU A 511 -5.57 8.78 -0.68
CA LEU A 511 -5.19 7.37 -0.53
C LEU A 511 -4.54 7.16 0.84
N TYR A 512 -5.03 6.18 1.58
CA TYR A 512 -4.48 5.74 2.86
C TYR A 512 -4.00 4.29 2.76
N PRO A 513 -2.84 4.04 2.13
CA PRO A 513 -2.26 2.70 2.08
C PRO A 513 -1.76 2.24 3.46
N ILE A 514 -1.42 3.17 4.35
CA ILE A 514 -1.06 2.93 5.75
C ILE A 514 -2.19 3.46 6.62
N THR A 515 -2.69 2.63 7.53
CA THR A 515 -3.76 2.97 8.48
C THR A 515 -3.22 3.42 9.82
N GLU A 516 -2.14 2.77 10.30
CA GLU A 516 -1.50 3.10 11.57
C GLU A 516 0.00 2.77 11.50
N ILE A 517 0.82 3.55 12.18
CA ILE A 517 2.23 3.23 12.44
C ILE A 517 2.44 3.36 13.94
N ARG A 518 2.99 2.29 14.55
CA ARG A 518 3.52 2.32 15.91
C ARG A 518 5.04 2.28 15.86
N ASP A 519 5.70 2.93 16.81
CA ASP A 519 7.16 2.86 16.97
C ASP A 519 7.58 1.55 17.66
N GLY A 520 8.90 1.35 17.83
CA GLY A 520 9.47 0.18 18.49
C GLY A 520 9.06 0.02 19.96
N ALA A 521 8.54 1.08 20.58
CA ALA A 521 7.99 1.07 21.93
C ALA A 521 6.45 0.88 21.95
N GLY A 522 5.82 0.65 20.80
CA GLY A 522 4.37 0.44 20.68
C GLY A 522 3.53 1.72 20.65
N ARG A 523 4.12 2.94 20.72
CA ARG A 523 3.39 4.20 20.70
C ARG A 523 2.93 4.54 19.28
N VAL A 524 1.69 5.04 19.14
CA VAL A 524 1.14 5.46 17.85
C VAL A 524 1.83 6.74 17.37
N VAL A 525 2.58 6.67 16.27
CA VAL A 525 3.26 7.81 15.63
C VAL A 525 2.54 8.32 14.38
N PHE A 526 1.62 7.52 13.85
CA PHE A 526 0.73 7.91 12.76
C PHE A 526 -0.57 7.12 12.83
N GLN A 527 -1.69 7.81 12.60
CA GLN A 527 -3.00 7.21 12.40
C GLN A 527 -3.71 7.92 11.25
N ALA A 528 -4.23 7.14 10.31
CA ALA A 528 -5.00 7.68 9.20
C ALA A 528 -6.35 8.19 9.67
N LYS A 529 -6.73 9.39 9.21
CA LYS A 529 -8.01 10.03 9.54
C LYS A 529 -8.75 10.42 8.25
N PRO A 530 -9.31 9.45 7.51
CA PRO A 530 -9.89 9.71 6.20
C PRO A 530 -10.97 10.78 6.21
N ARG A 531 -11.85 10.78 7.23
CA ARG A 531 -12.98 11.72 7.32
C ARG A 531 -12.55 13.17 7.51
N GLU A 532 -11.42 13.42 8.18
CA GLU A 532 -10.93 14.78 8.44
C GLU A 532 -10.29 15.43 7.21
N THR A 533 -9.91 14.63 6.21
CA THR A 533 -9.17 15.09 5.02
C THR A 533 -9.99 15.00 3.74
N GLN A 534 -11.25 14.61 3.83
CA GLN A 534 -12.18 14.58 2.70
C GLN A 534 -12.50 15.99 2.22
N ARG A 535 -12.68 16.13 0.89
CA ARG A 535 -13.13 17.37 0.26
C ARG A 535 -14.03 17.07 -0.93
N GLN A 536 -15.00 17.94 -1.20
CA GLN A 536 -15.80 17.85 -2.42
C GLN A 536 -14.92 18.23 -3.61
N ALA A 537 -14.67 17.29 -4.51
CA ALA A 537 -13.87 17.49 -5.73
C ALA A 537 -14.72 17.93 -6.91
N ILE A 538 -15.87 17.29 -7.10
CA ILE A 538 -16.92 17.66 -8.07
C ILE A 538 -18.28 17.56 -7.39
N SER A 539 -19.29 18.25 -7.90
CA SER A 539 -20.62 18.23 -7.31
C SER A 539 -21.22 16.80 -7.28
N PRO A 540 -22.05 16.48 -6.28
CA PRO A 540 -22.73 15.20 -6.23
C PRO A 540 -23.58 14.93 -7.48
N LEU A 541 -24.17 15.96 -8.08
CA LEU A 541 -24.92 15.87 -9.32
C LEU A 541 -24.05 15.45 -10.50
N ALA A 542 -22.87 16.08 -10.70
CA ALA A 542 -21.95 15.71 -11.78
C ALA A 542 -21.43 14.27 -11.60
N ALA A 543 -21.11 13.88 -10.38
CA ALA A 543 -20.71 12.52 -10.06
C ALA A 543 -21.82 11.50 -10.37
N TYR A 544 -23.07 11.81 -9.99
CA TYR A 544 -24.22 10.96 -10.28
C TYR A 544 -24.52 10.86 -11.77
N GLN A 545 -24.47 11.98 -12.51
CA GLN A 545 -24.67 12.01 -13.96
C GLN A 545 -23.65 11.13 -14.69
N LEU A 546 -22.37 11.20 -14.30
CA LEU A 546 -21.33 10.31 -14.83
C LEU A 546 -21.64 8.83 -14.51
N THR A 547 -21.94 8.55 -13.26
CA THR A 547 -22.26 7.21 -12.79
C THR A 547 -23.46 6.63 -13.54
N SER A 548 -24.52 7.41 -13.70
CA SER A 548 -25.71 7.04 -14.46
C SER A 548 -25.41 6.70 -15.94
N ILE A 549 -24.50 7.44 -16.58
CA ILE A 549 -24.06 7.12 -17.94
C ILE A 549 -23.24 5.84 -17.98
N LEU A 550 -22.27 5.72 -17.08
CA LEU A 550 -21.31 4.60 -17.07
C LEU A 550 -21.97 3.28 -16.64
N SER A 551 -23.06 3.31 -15.91
CA SER A 551 -23.86 2.14 -15.54
C SER A 551 -24.96 1.78 -16.55
N ASP A 552 -25.24 2.65 -17.53
CA ASP A 552 -26.29 2.42 -18.52
C ASP A 552 -25.88 1.41 -19.58
N ALA A 553 -26.16 0.13 -19.32
CA ALA A 553 -25.89 -0.96 -20.25
C ALA A 553 -26.68 -0.84 -21.58
N ARG A 554 -27.80 -0.10 -21.60
CA ARG A 554 -28.58 0.11 -22.83
C ARG A 554 -27.94 1.16 -23.71
N ALA A 555 -27.50 2.28 -23.12
CA ALA A 555 -26.83 3.34 -23.85
C ALA A 555 -25.55 2.86 -24.54
N ARG A 556 -24.78 1.96 -23.94
CA ARG A 556 -23.49 1.48 -24.50
C ARG A 556 -23.60 0.40 -25.58
N ARG A 557 -24.81 -0.13 -25.87
CA ARG A 557 -24.99 -1.29 -26.77
C ARG A 557 -24.50 -1.09 -28.21
N MET A 558 -24.39 0.14 -28.67
CA MET A 558 -23.93 0.42 -30.04
C MET A 558 -22.47 -0.03 -30.24
N MET A 559 -21.59 0.21 -29.25
CA MET A 559 -20.17 -0.18 -29.31
C MET A 559 -19.87 -1.43 -28.47
N PHE A 560 -20.70 -1.76 -27.49
CA PHE A 560 -20.54 -2.87 -26.57
C PHE A 560 -21.83 -3.72 -26.56
N PRO A 561 -22.04 -4.54 -27.61
CA PRO A 561 -23.22 -5.40 -27.71
C PRO A 561 -23.20 -6.48 -26.63
N ARG A 562 -24.37 -6.96 -26.21
CA ARG A 562 -24.52 -8.08 -25.28
C ARG A 562 -24.37 -9.43 -25.99
N PRO A 563 -23.79 -10.45 -25.31
CA PRO A 563 -23.18 -10.39 -23.97
C PRO A 563 -21.84 -9.68 -24.00
N SER A 564 -21.56 -8.89 -22.95
CA SER A 564 -20.31 -8.13 -22.81
C SER A 564 -19.66 -8.41 -21.45
N PRO A 565 -18.33 -8.46 -21.36
CA PRO A 565 -17.64 -8.50 -20.09
C PRO A 565 -17.88 -7.26 -19.19
N LEU A 566 -18.57 -6.25 -19.69
CA LEU A 566 -18.97 -5.08 -18.93
C LEU A 566 -20.38 -5.21 -18.29
N ASP A 567 -21.07 -6.32 -18.59
CA ASP A 567 -22.36 -6.64 -17.98
C ASP A 567 -22.11 -7.53 -16.75
N THR A 568 -22.47 -7.03 -15.57
CA THR A 568 -22.23 -7.66 -14.27
C THR A 568 -23.55 -8.03 -13.59
N SER A 569 -23.47 -8.95 -12.62
CA SER A 569 -24.65 -9.39 -11.83
C SER A 569 -25.23 -8.26 -10.99
N GLN A 570 -24.39 -7.32 -10.53
CA GLN A 570 -24.81 -6.11 -9.83
C GLN A 570 -24.57 -4.87 -10.71
N ILE A 571 -25.20 -3.75 -10.28
CA ILE A 571 -25.09 -2.49 -11.01
C ILE A 571 -23.71 -1.87 -10.83
N THR A 572 -23.00 -1.69 -11.95
CA THR A 572 -21.66 -1.10 -11.96
C THR A 572 -21.55 0.01 -12.99
N ALA A 573 -20.79 1.04 -12.66
CA ALA A 573 -20.32 2.03 -13.59
C ALA A 573 -18.93 1.62 -14.12
N VAL A 574 -18.74 1.58 -15.46
CA VAL A 574 -17.50 1.07 -16.04
C VAL A 574 -17.09 1.81 -17.31
N LYS A 575 -15.77 1.99 -17.48
CA LYS A 575 -15.17 2.59 -18.68
C LYS A 575 -13.95 1.82 -19.14
N THR A 576 -13.88 1.52 -20.43
CA THR A 576 -12.71 0.90 -21.07
C THR A 576 -11.81 1.94 -21.70
N GLY A 577 -10.50 1.67 -21.72
CA GLY A 577 -9.47 2.38 -22.46
C GLY A 577 -8.77 1.44 -23.45
N THR A 578 -8.39 1.98 -24.58
CA THR A 578 -7.53 1.32 -25.59
C THR A 578 -6.68 2.43 -26.20
N THR A 579 -5.37 2.25 -26.18
CA THR A 579 -4.44 3.23 -26.76
C THR A 579 -4.22 3.00 -28.25
N ASP A 580 -3.80 4.04 -28.93
CA ASP A 580 -3.38 3.94 -30.32
C ASP A 580 -2.20 2.97 -30.45
N GLY A 581 -2.24 2.12 -31.47
CA GLY A 581 -1.26 1.05 -31.67
C GLY A 581 -1.35 -0.11 -30.67
N TRP A 582 -2.43 -0.20 -29.88
CA TRP A 582 -2.73 -1.30 -28.96
C TRP A 582 -1.59 -1.59 -27.96
N ARG A 583 -1.00 -0.57 -27.34
CA ARG A 583 0.08 -0.75 -26.37
C ARG A 583 -0.45 -1.02 -24.96
N ASP A 584 -1.51 -0.29 -24.59
CA ASP A 584 -2.15 -0.38 -23.28
C ASP A 584 -3.65 -0.57 -23.43
N ASN A 585 -4.22 -1.43 -22.61
CA ASN A 585 -5.65 -1.55 -22.44
C ASN A 585 -6.02 -1.44 -20.98
N LEU A 586 -7.03 -0.62 -20.69
CA LEU A 586 -7.53 -0.41 -19.36
C LEU A 586 -9.02 -0.71 -19.27
N THR A 587 -9.45 -1.09 -18.07
CA THR A 587 -10.86 -1.08 -17.67
C THR A 587 -10.91 -0.61 -16.24
N VAL A 588 -11.66 0.45 -15.99
CA VAL A 588 -11.89 0.96 -14.64
C VAL A 588 -13.39 1.03 -14.41
N GLY A 589 -13.84 0.47 -13.31
CA GLY A 589 -15.25 0.49 -12.95
C GLY A 589 -15.44 0.43 -11.44
N PHE A 590 -16.65 0.77 -11.01
CA PHE A 590 -16.94 0.95 -9.59
C PHE A 590 -18.40 0.67 -9.25
N THR A 591 -18.64 0.43 -7.96
CA THR A 591 -19.89 0.55 -7.24
C THR A 591 -19.80 1.73 -6.27
N SER A 592 -20.80 1.98 -5.46
CA SER A 592 -20.73 3.00 -4.40
C SER A 592 -19.70 2.69 -3.30
N TYR A 593 -19.20 1.47 -3.20
CA TYR A 593 -18.32 0.97 -2.13
C TYR A 593 -17.00 0.38 -2.60
N LEU A 594 -16.78 0.23 -3.91
CA LEU A 594 -15.62 -0.43 -4.48
C LEU A 594 -15.25 0.17 -5.83
N ALA A 595 -13.97 0.48 -6.05
CA ALA A 595 -13.43 0.85 -7.35
C ALA A 595 -12.31 -0.12 -7.75
N VAL A 596 -12.38 -0.64 -8.98
CA VAL A 596 -11.43 -1.61 -9.53
C VAL A 596 -10.87 -1.08 -10.83
N GLY A 597 -9.54 -0.94 -10.89
CA GLY A 597 -8.79 -0.58 -12.09
C GLY A 597 -7.94 -1.75 -12.57
N VAL A 598 -7.96 -2.01 -13.87
CA VAL A 598 -7.18 -3.05 -14.54
C VAL A 598 -6.43 -2.48 -15.71
N TRP A 599 -5.15 -2.78 -15.80
CA TRP A 599 -4.29 -2.55 -16.96
C TRP A 599 -3.82 -3.88 -17.54
N ILE A 600 -3.72 -3.98 -18.86
CA ILE A 600 -3.10 -5.08 -19.60
C ILE A 600 -2.18 -4.51 -20.68
N GLY A 601 -1.02 -5.14 -20.85
CA GLY A 601 -0.06 -4.78 -21.87
C GLY A 601 1.25 -5.55 -21.77
N ASN A 602 2.28 -4.96 -22.32
CA ASN A 602 3.65 -5.39 -22.18
C ASN A 602 4.43 -4.35 -21.41
N THR A 603 5.14 -4.73 -20.36
CA THR A 603 5.91 -3.80 -19.53
C THR A 603 6.92 -2.99 -20.35
N ASN A 604 7.52 -3.59 -21.38
CA ASN A 604 8.44 -2.96 -22.33
C ASN A 604 7.76 -2.15 -23.44
N ASN A 605 6.47 -1.87 -23.30
CA ASN A 605 5.67 -1.06 -24.24
C ASN A 605 5.56 -1.61 -25.69
N LYS A 606 5.84 -2.91 -25.91
CA LYS A 606 5.62 -3.54 -27.21
C LYS A 606 4.13 -3.60 -27.55
N PRO A 607 3.72 -3.32 -28.81
CA PRO A 607 2.31 -3.39 -29.20
C PRO A 607 1.72 -4.78 -29.03
N MET A 608 0.46 -4.82 -28.59
CA MET A 608 -0.39 -6.00 -28.61
C MET A 608 -0.95 -6.24 -30.03
N ARG A 609 -1.74 -7.27 -30.25
CA ARG A 609 -2.35 -7.59 -31.55
C ARG A 609 -3.87 -7.49 -31.46
N ASN A 610 -4.47 -6.53 -32.16
CA ASN A 610 -5.93 -6.32 -32.20
C ASN A 610 -6.60 -6.36 -30.83
N ALA A 611 -5.89 -5.85 -29.83
CA ALA A 611 -6.31 -5.91 -28.43
C ALA A 611 -7.19 -4.69 -28.12
N VAL A 612 -8.45 -4.93 -27.80
CA VAL A 612 -9.39 -3.90 -27.36
C VAL A 612 -9.72 -4.14 -25.88
N GLY A 613 -9.79 -3.07 -25.10
CA GLY A 613 -9.94 -3.13 -23.64
C GLY A 613 -11.09 -4.02 -23.16
N VAL A 614 -12.24 -4.00 -23.85
CA VAL A 614 -13.40 -4.82 -23.50
C VAL A 614 -13.13 -6.34 -23.56
N TYR A 615 -12.23 -6.79 -24.44
CA TYR A 615 -11.93 -8.22 -24.59
C TYR A 615 -10.67 -8.68 -23.85
N THR A 616 -9.90 -7.75 -23.32
CA THR A 616 -8.61 -7.99 -22.64
C THR A 616 -8.65 -7.62 -21.18
N ALA A 617 -8.66 -6.32 -20.82
CA ALA A 617 -8.76 -5.86 -19.45
C ALA A 617 -10.16 -6.07 -18.84
N GLY A 618 -11.22 -5.93 -19.66
CA GLY A 618 -12.61 -6.13 -19.23
C GLY A 618 -12.88 -7.46 -18.53
N PRO A 619 -12.44 -8.60 -19.05
CA PRO A 619 -12.64 -9.87 -18.36
C PRO A 619 -11.94 -10.03 -17.01
N ILE A 620 -10.77 -9.40 -16.81
CA ILE A 620 -10.14 -9.39 -15.47
C ILE A 620 -10.99 -8.57 -14.52
N TRP A 621 -11.38 -7.37 -14.95
CA TRP A 621 -12.25 -6.49 -14.16
C TRP A 621 -13.57 -7.18 -13.79
N HIS A 622 -14.24 -7.79 -14.75
CA HIS A 622 -15.47 -8.54 -14.55
C HIS A 622 -15.30 -9.67 -13.53
N ASP A 623 -14.30 -10.54 -13.77
CA ASP A 623 -14.09 -11.72 -12.93
C ASP A 623 -13.70 -11.32 -11.49
N VAL A 624 -12.99 -10.18 -11.29
CA VAL A 624 -12.68 -9.63 -9.96
C VAL A 624 -13.95 -9.14 -9.27
N MET A 625 -14.81 -8.38 -9.97
CA MET A 625 -16.06 -7.87 -9.40
C MET A 625 -16.99 -9.01 -9.00
N GLU A 626 -17.24 -9.96 -9.90
CA GLU A 626 -18.11 -11.12 -9.65
C GLU A 626 -17.58 -12.00 -8.51
N ALA A 627 -16.27 -12.22 -8.44
CA ALA A 627 -15.68 -13.03 -7.38
C ALA A 627 -15.75 -12.36 -5.99
N ILE A 628 -15.69 -11.03 -5.93
CA ILE A 628 -15.89 -10.30 -4.68
C ILE A 628 -17.34 -10.44 -4.21
N TRP A 629 -18.32 -10.36 -5.11
CA TRP A 629 -19.73 -10.51 -4.73
C TRP A 629 -20.14 -11.95 -4.39
N ALA A 630 -19.40 -12.92 -4.88
CA ALA A 630 -19.62 -14.34 -4.58
C ALA A 630 -19.07 -14.78 -3.21
N ASP A 631 -18.29 -13.93 -2.54
CA ASP A 631 -17.63 -14.24 -1.27
C ASP A 631 -17.96 -13.18 -0.21
N GLU A 632 -18.98 -13.45 0.60
CA GLU A 632 -19.43 -12.54 1.67
C GLU A 632 -18.34 -12.29 2.74
N SER A 633 -17.39 -13.22 2.88
CA SER A 633 -16.27 -13.02 3.80
C SER A 633 -15.38 -11.83 3.46
N LEU A 634 -15.53 -11.25 2.25
CA LEU A 634 -14.82 -10.07 1.81
C LEU A 634 -15.51 -8.75 2.18
N TYR A 635 -16.78 -8.79 2.60
CA TYR A 635 -17.59 -7.57 2.75
C TYR A 635 -17.20 -6.73 3.98
N ASP A 636 -16.56 -7.33 4.97
CA ASP A 636 -15.98 -6.61 6.12
C ASP A 636 -14.96 -5.55 5.68
N ALA A 637 -14.15 -5.87 4.66
CA ALA A 637 -13.18 -4.95 4.09
C ALA A 637 -13.82 -3.74 3.38
N LEU A 638 -15.06 -3.88 2.95
CA LEU A 638 -15.86 -2.83 2.31
C LEU A 638 -16.65 -1.99 3.33
N GLY A 639 -16.66 -2.39 4.60
CA GLY A 639 -17.44 -1.75 5.68
C GLY A 639 -18.84 -2.32 5.86
N TYR A 640 -19.13 -3.52 5.34
CA TYR A 640 -20.43 -4.20 5.37
C TYR A 640 -20.32 -5.58 6.02
N ALA A 641 -19.93 -5.60 7.29
CA ALA A 641 -19.80 -6.83 8.07
C ALA A 641 -21.14 -7.56 8.30
N ASP A 642 -22.26 -6.87 8.10
CA ASP A 642 -23.63 -7.42 8.14
C ASP A 642 -24.00 -8.26 6.89
N GLY A 643 -23.11 -8.36 5.91
CA GLY A 643 -23.32 -9.11 4.68
C GLY A 643 -24.22 -8.44 3.64
N VAL A 644 -24.67 -7.18 3.86
CA VAL A 644 -25.58 -6.50 2.97
C VAL A 644 -24.90 -5.37 2.19
N LEU A 645 -24.61 -5.60 0.92
CA LEU A 645 -24.06 -4.58 0.04
C LEU A 645 -25.16 -3.65 -0.53
N PRO A 646 -24.86 -2.33 -0.68
CA PRO A 646 -25.77 -1.39 -1.32
C PRO A 646 -26.10 -1.78 -2.76
N GLN A 647 -27.38 -1.72 -3.12
CA GLN A 647 -27.85 -1.99 -4.47
C GLN A 647 -27.91 -0.69 -5.28
N GLY A 648 -26.91 -0.46 -6.13
CA GLY A 648 -26.86 0.69 -7.03
C GLY A 648 -26.23 1.97 -6.43
N PHE A 649 -26.67 3.13 -6.93
CA PHE A 649 -26.09 4.43 -6.60
C PHE A 649 -27.14 5.38 -6.03
N ILE A 650 -26.71 6.26 -5.13
CA ILE A 650 -27.61 7.21 -4.44
C ILE A 650 -27.86 8.41 -5.34
N LEU A 651 -29.15 8.73 -5.55
CA LEU A 651 -29.55 9.97 -6.18
C LEU A 651 -29.28 11.14 -5.21
N PRO A 652 -28.55 12.20 -5.65
CA PRO A 652 -28.32 13.36 -4.79
C PRO A 652 -29.62 14.05 -4.39
N PRO A 653 -29.72 14.60 -3.18
CA PRO A 653 -30.82 15.47 -2.80
C PRO A 653 -30.87 16.70 -3.72
N ASP A 654 -31.98 17.43 -3.69
CA ASP A 654 -32.20 18.66 -4.47
C ASP A 654 -32.05 18.48 -6.00
N THR A 655 -32.48 17.33 -6.49
CA THR A 655 -32.49 17.01 -7.92
C THR A 655 -33.88 16.69 -8.41
N VAL A 656 -34.15 16.95 -9.68
CA VAL A 656 -35.38 16.59 -10.39
C VAL A 656 -35.05 15.73 -11.60
N THR A 657 -35.97 14.87 -11.95
CA THR A 657 -35.89 14.02 -13.13
C THR A 657 -36.74 14.61 -14.24
N ILE A 658 -36.14 14.89 -15.38
CA ILE A 658 -36.82 15.50 -16.53
C ILE A 658 -36.81 14.51 -17.69
N PRO A 659 -37.95 14.24 -18.34
CA PRO A 659 -38.03 13.40 -19.52
C PRO A 659 -37.40 14.10 -20.74
N VAL A 660 -36.48 13.44 -21.40
CA VAL A 660 -35.78 13.92 -22.61
C VAL A 660 -35.87 12.89 -23.72
N CYS A 661 -35.77 13.34 -24.97
CA CYS A 661 -35.88 12.43 -26.10
C CYS A 661 -34.62 11.58 -26.28
N ASP A 662 -34.78 10.27 -26.39
CA ASP A 662 -33.68 9.30 -26.64
C ASP A 662 -33.58 8.96 -28.13
N TRP A 663 -32.94 9.85 -28.88
CA TRP A 663 -32.63 9.61 -30.29
C TRP A 663 -31.50 8.58 -30.43
N LEU A 664 -31.74 7.55 -31.26
CA LEU A 664 -30.71 6.62 -31.59
C LEU A 664 -29.70 7.27 -32.56
N PRO A 665 -28.38 7.16 -32.30
CA PRO A 665 -27.36 7.74 -33.18
C PRO A 665 -27.51 7.31 -34.63
N GLY A 666 -27.55 8.29 -35.55
CA GLY A 666 -27.71 8.05 -36.99
C GLY A 666 -29.10 7.63 -37.45
N LYS A 667 -30.09 7.55 -36.54
CA LYS A 667 -31.50 7.30 -36.88
C LYS A 667 -32.34 8.49 -36.43
N PHE A 668 -32.66 9.37 -37.37
CA PHE A 668 -33.47 10.56 -37.16
C PHE A 668 -34.92 10.29 -37.58
N THR A 669 -35.84 10.50 -36.68
CA THR A 669 -37.27 10.41 -36.95
C THR A 669 -37.95 11.71 -36.52
N PRO A 670 -39.00 12.18 -37.23
CA PRO A 670 -39.71 13.41 -36.88
C PRO A 670 -40.35 13.39 -35.48
N ARG A 671 -40.64 12.19 -34.96
CA ARG A 671 -41.19 11.98 -33.63
C ARG A 671 -40.12 11.38 -32.73
N CYS A 672 -40.14 11.78 -31.45
CA CYS A 672 -39.27 11.18 -30.45
C CYS A 672 -39.55 9.66 -30.36
N PRO A 673 -38.55 8.81 -30.66
CA PRO A 673 -38.77 7.37 -30.65
C PRO A 673 -38.99 6.82 -29.23
N ARG A 674 -38.42 7.47 -28.24
CA ARG A 674 -38.52 7.07 -26.84
C ARG A 674 -38.12 8.25 -25.94
N MET A 675 -38.87 8.45 -24.84
CA MET A 675 -38.45 9.33 -23.74
C MET A 675 -37.66 8.54 -22.72
N VAL A 676 -36.64 9.19 -22.18
CA VAL A 676 -35.80 8.72 -21.06
C VAL A 676 -35.65 9.84 -20.05
N GLU A 677 -35.43 9.47 -18.81
CA GLU A 677 -35.29 10.41 -17.71
C GLU A 677 -33.82 10.80 -17.53
N GLU A 678 -33.56 12.11 -17.36
CA GLU A 678 -32.26 12.65 -16.99
C GLU A 678 -32.38 13.53 -15.75
N VAL A 679 -31.32 13.53 -14.91
CA VAL A 679 -31.32 14.19 -13.61
C VAL A 679 -30.68 15.57 -13.71
N TYR A 680 -31.38 16.56 -13.13
CA TYR A 680 -31.01 17.97 -13.10
C TYR A 680 -31.15 18.55 -11.68
N PRO A 681 -30.54 19.72 -11.38
CA PRO A 681 -30.77 20.40 -10.12
C PRO A 681 -32.26 20.84 -10.01
N ALA A 682 -32.83 20.74 -8.81
CA ALA A 682 -34.22 21.14 -8.56
C ALA A 682 -34.49 22.65 -8.78
N SER A 683 -33.43 23.47 -8.74
CA SER A 683 -33.48 24.91 -9.02
C SER A 683 -33.76 25.26 -10.50
N LEU A 684 -33.72 24.26 -11.39
CA LEU A 684 -34.04 24.48 -12.80
C LEU A 684 -35.55 24.37 -13.04
N PRO A 685 -36.11 25.20 -13.94
CA PRO A 685 -37.54 25.09 -14.29
C PRO A 685 -37.81 23.72 -14.93
N THR A 686 -39.00 23.18 -14.67
CA THR A 686 -39.47 21.86 -15.14
C THR A 686 -39.55 21.72 -16.68
N SER A 687 -39.38 22.80 -17.44
CA SER A 687 -39.21 22.79 -18.88
C SER A 687 -37.71 22.73 -19.24
N LEU A 688 -37.32 21.95 -20.25
CA LEU A 688 -35.96 21.75 -20.71
C LEU A 688 -35.05 22.99 -20.56
N PRO A 689 -34.01 22.94 -19.73
CA PRO A 689 -33.45 24.15 -19.10
C PRO A 689 -32.56 24.99 -19.98
N THR A 690 -31.99 24.44 -21.03
CA THR A 690 -31.06 25.18 -21.90
C THR A 690 -31.32 24.87 -23.36
N GLY A 691 -31.02 25.83 -24.26
CA GLY A 691 -31.05 25.59 -25.70
C GLY A 691 -30.13 24.45 -26.17
N ARG A 692 -29.24 23.98 -25.30
CA ARG A 692 -28.35 22.82 -25.53
C ARG A 692 -29.05 21.48 -25.34
N ASP A 693 -30.10 21.43 -24.50
CA ASP A 693 -30.82 20.22 -24.13
C ASP A 693 -32.16 20.11 -24.90
N ARG A 694 -32.54 21.14 -25.63
CA ARG A 694 -33.71 21.08 -26.49
C ARG A 694 -33.55 20.04 -27.58
N GLY A 695 -34.53 19.17 -27.71
CA GLY A 695 -34.54 18.15 -28.77
C GLY A 695 -34.57 18.75 -30.18
N TYR A 696 -34.54 17.91 -31.19
CA TYR A 696 -34.46 18.27 -32.60
C TYR A 696 -35.73 18.94 -33.19
N CYS A 697 -36.68 19.33 -32.36
CA CYS A 697 -37.89 19.97 -32.84
C CYS A 697 -37.63 21.42 -33.24
N LEU A 698 -37.83 21.73 -34.51
CA LEU A 698 -37.93 23.10 -34.95
C LEU A 698 -39.30 23.68 -34.57
N PRO A 699 -39.40 24.94 -34.09
CA PRO A 699 -40.68 25.61 -33.91
C PRO A 699 -41.47 25.61 -35.21
N ALA A 700 -42.78 25.37 -35.11
CA ALA A 700 -43.68 25.47 -36.27
C ALA A 700 -43.49 26.83 -36.97
N GLY A 701 -43.22 26.82 -38.31
CA GLY A 701 -43.02 28.03 -39.09
C GLY A 701 -41.61 28.60 -39.13
N ALA A 702 -40.64 28.02 -38.41
CA ALA A 702 -39.23 28.39 -38.61
C ALA A 702 -38.73 27.76 -39.90
N ALA A 703 -38.27 28.55 -40.82
CA ALA A 703 -37.43 28.06 -41.93
C ALA A 703 -36.28 27.20 -41.32
N PRO A 704 -35.87 26.12 -41.97
CA PRO A 704 -34.76 25.29 -41.45
C PRO A 704 -33.53 26.17 -41.31
N SER A 705 -33.37 26.81 -40.14
CA SER A 705 -32.14 27.49 -39.80
C SER A 705 -31.04 26.43 -39.84
N PRO A 706 -29.86 26.75 -40.34
CA PRO A 706 -28.78 25.81 -40.40
C PRO A 706 -28.59 25.17 -38.99
N PRO A 707 -28.30 23.90 -38.90
CA PRO A 707 -28.13 23.17 -37.62
C PRO A 707 -27.25 23.85 -36.57
N GLU A 708 -26.50 24.87 -37.02
CA GLU A 708 -25.60 25.72 -36.24
C GLU A 708 -26.31 26.54 -35.16
N ALA A 709 -27.61 26.83 -35.31
CA ALA A 709 -28.38 27.66 -34.36
C ALA A 709 -28.73 26.91 -33.04
N TYR A 710 -28.71 25.60 -33.06
CA TYR A 710 -29.18 24.75 -31.97
C TYR A 710 -28.09 23.92 -31.29
N PHE A 711 -26.86 23.94 -31.83
CA PHE A 711 -25.76 23.10 -31.43
C PHE A 711 -24.47 23.93 -31.30
N LEU A 712 -23.48 23.32 -30.61
CA LEU A 712 -22.15 23.94 -30.60
C LEU A 712 -21.77 24.44 -31.99
N PRO A 713 -21.30 25.69 -32.10
CA PRO A 713 -20.96 26.27 -33.38
C PRO A 713 -20.01 25.34 -34.13
N LEU A 714 -20.25 25.19 -35.44
CA LEU A 714 -19.30 24.50 -36.30
C LEU A 714 -17.92 25.15 -36.16
N PRO A 715 -16.83 24.38 -36.25
CA PRO A 715 -15.50 24.94 -36.18
C PRO A 715 -15.38 26.13 -37.15
N LYS A 716 -14.74 27.21 -36.72
CA LYS A 716 -14.52 28.41 -37.55
C LYS A 716 -13.68 28.14 -38.78
N ASP A 717 -12.97 27.01 -38.81
CA ASP A 717 -12.20 26.52 -39.96
C ASP A 717 -13.14 26.13 -41.11
N THR A 718 -12.93 26.79 -42.27
CA THR A 718 -13.75 26.66 -43.47
C THR A 718 -13.84 25.20 -44.00
N ARG A 719 -12.79 24.40 -43.78
CA ARG A 719 -12.70 23.02 -44.28
C ARG A 719 -13.53 22.05 -43.41
N SER A 720 -13.47 22.21 -42.09
CA SER A 720 -14.33 21.44 -41.15
C SER A 720 -15.79 21.81 -41.36
N ALA A 721 -16.10 23.07 -41.56
CA ALA A 721 -17.44 23.56 -41.89
C ALA A 721 -17.95 22.99 -43.21
N ALA A 722 -17.12 22.93 -44.24
CA ALA A 722 -17.47 22.35 -45.54
C ALA A 722 -17.71 20.82 -45.44
N ALA A 723 -16.83 20.08 -44.75
CA ALA A 723 -16.96 18.63 -44.53
C ALA A 723 -18.23 18.31 -43.71
N ALA A 724 -18.51 19.08 -42.67
CA ALA A 724 -19.69 18.94 -41.84
C ALA A 724 -20.95 19.27 -42.64
N ARG A 725 -21.01 20.37 -43.40
CA ARG A 725 -22.14 20.73 -44.28
C ARG A 725 -22.40 19.61 -45.32
N ASN A 726 -21.35 19.07 -45.95
CA ASN A 726 -21.50 17.99 -46.91
C ASN A 726 -22.07 16.73 -46.27
N TRP A 727 -21.63 16.35 -45.05
CA TRP A 727 -22.16 15.24 -44.31
C TRP A 727 -23.62 15.46 -43.93
N VAL A 728 -23.96 16.63 -43.37
CA VAL A 728 -25.33 17.04 -43.02
C VAL A 728 -26.22 17.00 -44.27
N ARG A 729 -25.80 17.58 -45.40
CA ARG A 729 -26.56 17.59 -46.65
C ARG A 729 -26.81 16.15 -47.16
N LYS A 730 -25.81 15.27 -47.11
CA LYS A 730 -25.95 13.92 -47.67
C LYS A 730 -26.78 12.98 -46.80
N ARG A 731 -26.74 13.14 -45.49
CA ARG A 731 -27.33 12.18 -44.56
C ARG A 731 -28.42 12.72 -43.63
N PHE A 732 -28.32 13.99 -43.23
CA PHE A 732 -29.24 14.58 -42.29
C PHE A 732 -30.40 15.33 -42.97
N LEU A 733 -30.15 16.15 -43.96
CA LEU A 733 -31.23 16.93 -44.65
C LEU A 733 -32.23 16.02 -45.35
N ARG A 734 -31.84 14.86 -45.89
CA ARG A 734 -32.79 13.86 -46.42
C ARG A 734 -33.73 13.31 -45.35
N ALA A 735 -33.26 13.21 -44.11
CA ALA A 735 -34.09 12.77 -42.97
C ALA A 735 -34.91 13.93 -42.37
N VAL A 736 -34.38 15.18 -42.44
CA VAL A 736 -35.00 16.39 -41.86
C VAL A 736 -36.06 17.01 -42.79
N GLN A 737 -36.02 16.77 -44.10
CA GLN A 737 -37.11 17.15 -45.01
C GLN A 737 -38.47 16.65 -44.64
N HIS A 738 -38.55 15.63 -43.77
CA HIS A 738 -39.78 15.09 -43.18
C HIS A 738 -40.07 15.61 -41.76
N LEU A 739 -39.27 16.55 -41.21
CA LEU A 739 -39.40 17.07 -39.84
C LEU A 739 -40.25 18.37 -39.74
N ASN A 740 -40.90 18.76 -40.80
CA ASN A 740 -41.61 20.06 -40.84
C ASN A 740 -42.81 20.21 -39.91
N ASP A 741 -43.19 19.15 -39.16
CA ASP A 741 -44.35 19.14 -38.29
C ASP A 741 -44.02 18.70 -36.87
N CYS A 742 -43.20 19.48 -36.16
CA CYS A 742 -43.24 19.47 -34.71
C CYS A 742 -44.45 20.32 -34.27
N ASP A 743 -45.61 19.73 -34.30
CA ASP A 743 -46.80 20.35 -33.73
C ASP A 743 -46.63 20.56 -32.23
N THR A 744 -46.49 21.81 -31.82
CA THR A 744 -46.37 22.23 -30.42
C THR A 744 -47.66 22.14 -29.63
N THR A 745 -48.75 21.80 -30.30
CA THR A 745 -50.01 21.54 -29.64
C THR A 745 -50.00 20.13 -29.02
N PRO A 746 -50.28 19.98 -27.72
CA PRO A 746 -50.42 18.67 -27.12
C PRO A 746 -51.63 17.99 -27.77
N ASN A 747 -51.37 17.13 -28.74
CA ASN A 747 -52.41 16.40 -29.45
C ASN A 747 -53.16 15.53 -28.43
N LYS A 748 -54.44 15.82 -28.21
CA LYS A 748 -55.33 15.17 -27.23
C LYS A 748 -55.61 13.69 -27.53
N ARG A 749 -54.86 13.03 -28.38
CA ARG A 749 -54.95 11.59 -28.55
C ARG A 749 -53.78 10.94 -27.82
N PRO A 750 -54.01 9.98 -26.90
CA PRO A 750 -52.95 9.25 -26.25
C PRO A 750 -52.16 8.54 -27.34
N LEU A 751 -51.00 9.06 -27.64
CA LEU A 751 -50.00 8.39 -28.44
C LEU A 751 -49.57 7.13 -27.68
N VAL A 752 -50.00 6.01 -28.25
CA VAL A 752 -49.59 4.65 -27.84
C VAL A 752 -49.77 4.43 -26.33
N LYS A 753 -50.58 3.46 -25.94
CA LYS A 753 -50.58 2.92 -24.58
C LYS A 753 -49.15 3.01 -24.06
N GLN A 754 -48.93 3.88 -23.09
CA GLN A 754 -47.64 3.94 -22.36
C GLN A 754 -47.22 2.50 -22.18
N PRO A 755 -46.10 2.03 -22.69
CA PRO A 755 -45.54 0.80 -22.19
C PRO A 755 -45.53 1.06 -20.70
N LYS A 756 -46.23 0.25 -19.89
CA LYS A 756 -46.16 0.35 -18.42
C LYS A 756 -44.72 0.63 -18.10
N LEU A 757 -44.43 1.85 -17.70
CA LEU A 757 -43.18 2.16 -17.05
C LEU A 757 -43.10 1.10 -15.97
N LEU A 758 -42.29 0.09 -16.17
CA LEU A 758 -41.87 -0.70 -15.06
C LEU A 758 -41.25 0.34 -14.13
N PRO A 759 -41.83 0.54 -12.92
CA PRO A 759 -41.29 1.48 -11.97
C PRO A 759 -39.81 1.16 -11.93
N PRO A 760 -38.92 2.14 -11.82
CA PRO A 760 -37.51 1.87 -11.60
C PRO A 760 -37.47 0.90 -10.42
N ARG A 761 -37.30 -0.39 -10.73
CA ARG A 761 -37.28 -1.41 -9.70
C ARG A 761 -36.16 -0.97 -8.80
N GLN A 762 -36.52 -0.36 -7.70
CA GLN A 762 -35.77 -0.13 -6.47
C GLN A 762 -34.27 0.18 -6.68
N TRP A 763 -34.00 1.36 -7.24
CA TRP A 763 -32.63 1.86 -7.43
C TRP A 763 -32.20 2.83 -6.33
N VAL A 764 -33.12 3.14 -5.41
CA VAL A 764 -32.95 4.19 -4.40
C VAL A 764 -33.24 3.57 -3.03
N LEU A 765 -32.19 3.35 -2.27
CA LEU A 765 -32.31 3.36 -0.82
C LEU A 765 -32.54 4.81 -0.39
N SER A 766 -33.69 5.10 0.22
CA SER A 766 -33.94 6.44 0.77
C SER A 766 -32.85 6.82 1.75
N ALA A 767 -32.42 8.09 1.73
CA ALA A 767 -31.42 8.64 2.64
C ALA A 767 -31.73 8.40 4.14
N GLU A 768 -32.96 8.08 4.48
CA GLU A 768 -33.41 7.75 5.85
C GLU A 768 -32.86 6.41 6.36
N LYS A 769 -32.70 5.39 5.51
CA LYS A 769 -32.12 4.10 5.95
C LYS A 769 -30.63 4.14 6.19
N MET A 770 -29.90 5.11 5.58
CA MET A 770 -28.46 5.30 5.87
C MET A 770 -28.21 6.02 7.20
N LYS A 771 -29.10 6.91 7.66
CA LYS A 771 -28.94 7.57 8.96
C LYS A 771 -29.03 6.59 10.13
N THR A 772 -29.79 5.54 10.01
CA THR A 772 -29.93 4.51 11.06
C THR A 772 -28.72 3.57 11.15
N SER A 773 -28.06 3.23 10.04
CA SER A 773 -26.87 2.38 10.07
C SER A 773 -25.62 3.09 10.63
N VAL A 774 -25.52 4.42 10.43
CA VAL A 774 -24.37 5.20 10.93
C VAL A 774 -24.50 5.51 12.43
N HIS A 775 -25.73 5.58 12.97
CA HIS A 775 -25.94 5.83 14.41
C HIS A 775 -25.76 4.57 15.29
N LEU A 776 -25.93 3.38 14.74
CA LEU A 776 -25.70 2.13 15.50
C LEU A 776 -24.21 1.77 15.66
N GLN A 777 -23.33 2.30 14.83
CA GLN A 777 -21.86 2.09 15.00
C GLN A 777 -21.19 3.09 15.94
N ALA A 778 -21.82 4.23 16.24
CA ALA A 778 -21.26 5.23 17.15
C ALA A 778 -21.58 5.00 18.63
N SER A 779 -22.53 4.11 18.96
CA SER A 779 -22.96 3.86 20.35
C SER A 779 -22.30 2.65 21.02
N ASN A 780 -21.50 1.84 20.34
CA ASN A 780 -20.87 0.65 20.90
C ASN A 780 -19.35 0.76 21.12
N GLN A 781 -18.75 1.96 21.12
CA GLN A 781 -17.31 2.12 21.39
C GLN A 781 -16.99 3.00 22.63
N TYR A 782 -17.96 3.30 23.50
CA TYR A 782 -17.67 3.87 24.82
C TYR A 782 -18.53 3.17 25.90
N GLY A 783 -17.96 2.14 26.48
CA GLY A 783 -18.52 1.44 27.61
C GLY A 783 -17.68 0.20 27.96
N GLU A 784 -16.77 0.42 28.94
CA GLU A 784 -15.79 -0.44 29.62
C GLU A 784 -14.41 -0.51 29.05
#